data_940846947053de16ed0ee6e65e08b441
#
_entry.id   940846947053de16ed0ee6e65e08b441
#
_cell.length_a   1.000
_cell.length_b   1.000
_cell.length_c   1.000
_cell.angle_alpha   90.00
_cell.angle_beta   90.00
_cell.angle_gamma   90.00
#
_symmetry.space_group_name_H-M   'P 1'
#
loop_
_entity.id
_entity.type
_entity.pdbx_description
1 polymer ?
#
loop_
_entity_poly.entity_id
_entity_poly.type
_entity_poly.pdbx_seq_one_letter_code
_entity_poly.pdbx_strand_id
1 'polypeptide(L)'
;MKGSKRRRRTTLVVALALIAGLGATVPSHAEETYPFRDPSLTVDQRVDDLLGRLTLDEKISLLHQYQPAIPRLGIQSFRTGTEALHGVAWLGETTVFPQAIGLASTWDPALMEQVGSAVGDEARGFQQERPAGWGLNLWAPVVNLLRDPRWGRNEEGYSEDPELTGALSTAYGEGLTGGDPDHLKTAPTIKHYLANNNEWHRTTTSSDLRPRVAEEYDEAAFKPAIEANAATGVMSSYNLVNGRPNTVNPDLDEVVRKWTSYDLLNVTDAFAPGNLPGDQRYYPSVTEGDAAAVKAGIDSFTDNDADSSVTTGAINSALQQGLLKESDVDDAAGHILSVRVRLGEFDPGGGKYGSIDKSVINSPAHQKLAREAATEGAVLLKNQSGTLPLKKSAKDVAVVGPLADTLYSDWYSGTLPYKVTPADGIAAKLGVSQVAQSEGVDRIALKNAATGEYVTAGTDADGEPLKETAGSGAATEFDVFDWGSGVVTLRSAANGKYVGYNWSSFVNDQVQPGGWFAQQQFKLEEQPDGTYLLRYAGYETEESWWGNPVYLGPTGTDGTLGLVAKDAAAHYTKDVVRSGVDAAVAAVKGKDAAVVVVGSNPSINGREAHDRTDMSLAPAQEALVKAVRAANPKTVVIVENSYPTTLGSLQQDVPALLWTSHAGQETGNALADLLYGDANPSGRLTQTWYRAESDLPSILDYDIIKSDRTYQYFKGSPLYPFGYGLSYTSFRYGSLKPVPGGYEVKVTNTGARSGAEVVQLYAHQRVSRDKQPLKQLESFQRVSLKPGETKTVKLKLAKKDLAHWDVTRSKWTVESGTYDILVGASSADIRARTTWQVSGETIPARDLSRTTRAENFDDYEGTRLVDESKERGTAVGVTADGAWLKFGDAQLASGAAKFTARAAGSAGTIEVRLGSPTGTLAGTADFGGTSSPYAYETVTADLSRAAKGRTDVYLVLKGEGLRLATFRLR
;
A
#
# COMPACT_ATOMS: atom_id res chain seq x y z
N MET A 1 9.24 -64.42 14.54
CA MET A 1 8.34 -65.52 14.97
C MET A 1 6.94 -64.98 14.78
N LYS A 2 6.30 -65.33 13.73
CA LYS A 2 5.27 -66.32 13.42
C LYS A 2 4.09 -66.30 14.40
N GLY A 3 2.88 -66.03 13.85
CA GLY A 3 1.60 -66.61 14.22
C GLY A 3 0.48 -65.53 14.14
N SER A 4 -0.26 -65.31 13.14
CA SER A 4 -1.29 -66.10 12.37
C SER A 4 -2.68 -66.07 13.02
N LYS A 5 -3.62 -65.42 12.36
CA LYS A 5 -5.02 -65.72 12.03
C LYS A 5 -6.05 -66.12 13.10
N ARG A 6 -7.24 -65.43 13.13
CA ARG A 6 -8.48 -66.03 12.62
C ARG A 6 -9.70 -65.10 12.72
N ARG A 7 -10.43 -65.04 11.59
CA ARG A 7 -11.80 -64.50 11.47
C ARG A 7 -12.78 -65.38 12.25
N ARG A 8 -13.82 -64.77 12.85
CA ARG A 8 -15.13 -65.44 13.04
C ARG A 8 -16.25 -64.49 12.64
N ARG A 9 -17.01 -64.91 11.63
CA ARG A 9 -18.34 -64.42 11.32
C ARG A 9 -19.32 -65.01 12.32
N THR A 10 -20.27 -64.19 12.81
CA THR A 10 -21.44 -64.75 13.48
C THR A 10 -22.66 -63.98 12.94
N THR A 11 -23.50 -64.76 12.26
CA THR A 11 -24.82 -64.40 11.79
C THR A 11 -25.77 -64.28 12.97
N LEU A 12 -26.58 -63.26 13.07
CA LEU A 12 -27.71 -63.22 14.01
C LEU A 12 -29.03 -62.94 13.30
N VAL A 13 -29.94 -63.81 13.66
CA VAL A 13 -31.29 -63.94 13.12
C VAL A 13 -32.20 -62.82 13.63
N VAL A 14 -33.06 -62.31 12.71
CA VAL A 14 -34.17 -61.37 12.94
C VAL A 14 -35.27 -62.04 13.77
N ALA A 15 -35.68 -61.43 14.85
CA ALA A 15 -36.97 -61.71 15.47
C ALA A 15 -37.79 -60.40 15.53
N LEU A 16 -38.88 -60.31 14.70
CA LEU A 16 -39.90 -59.27 14.81
C LEU A 16 -40.74 -59.50 16.08
N ALA A 17 -40.77 -58.47 16.97
CA ALA A 17 -41.79 -58.34 17.97
C ALA A 17 -42.54 -57.02 17.74
N LEU A 18 -43.80 -57.12 17.34
CA LEU A 18 -44.75 -55.99 17.37
C LEU A 18 -45.06 -55.61 18.80
N ILE A 19 -44.71 -54.39 19.21
CA ILE A 19 -45.30 -53.74 20.38
C ILE A 19 -45.95 -52.45 19.89
N ALA A 20 -47.29 -52.42 19.92
CA ALA A 20 -48.06 -51.19 19.80
C ALA A 20 -47.85 -50.39 21.09
N GLY A 21 -47.12 -49.29 21.01
CA GLY A 21 -46.90 -48.34 22.10
C GLY A 21 -47.37 -46.97 21.70
N LEU A 22 -48.21 -46.40 22.51
CA LEU A 22 -48.81 -45.05 22.40
C LEU A 22 -47.77 -44.02 22.00
N GLY A 23 -48.10 -43.30 20.92
CA GLY A 23 -47.32 -42.14 20.51
C GLY A 23 -47.43 -41.02 21.51
N ALA A 24 -46.33 -40.84 22.30
CA ALA A 24 -46.03 -39.57 22.91
C ALA A 24 -45.47 -38.68 21.79
N THR A 25 -46.27 -37.77 21.25
CA THR A 25 -45.75 -36.66 20.49
C THR A 25 -44.81 -35.86 21.38
N VAL A 26 -43.48 -36.00 21.12
CA VAL A 26 -42.53 -35.02 21.59
C VAL A 26 -42.93 -33.70 20.91
N PRO A 27 -43.26 -32.62 21.63
CA PRO A 27 -43.45 -31.37 20.96
C PRO A 27 -42.16 -31.03 20.21
N SER A 28 -42.26 -30.91 18.90
CA SER A 28 -41.24 -30.21 18.14
C SER A 28 -41.17 -28.83 18.76
N HIS A 29 -40.12 -28.48 19.45
CA HIS A 29 -39.84 -27.09 19.69
C HIS A 29 -39.83 -26.44 18.30
N ALA A 30 -40.83 -25.61 18.02
CA ALA A 30 -40.71 -24.64 16.96
C ALA A 30 -39.38 -23.92 17.25
N GLU A 31 -38.46 -23.95 16.33
CA GLU A 31 -37.27 -23.11 16.40
C GLU A 31 -37.75 -21.68 16.69
N GLU A 32 -37.41 -21.17 17.83
CA GLU A 32 -37.75 -19.82 18.23
C GLU A 32 -37.05 -18.91 17.21
N THR A 33 -37.82 -18.39 16.23
CA THR A 33 -37.28 -17.52 15.18
C THR A 33 -37.04 -16.16 15.80
N TYR A 34 -35.81 -15.90 16.21
CA TYR A 34 -35.40 -14.61 16.74
C TYR A 34 -35.57 -13.50 15.70
N PRO A 35 -36.01 -12.28 16.08
CA PRO A 35 -36.12 -11.14 15.15
C PRO A 35 -34.84 -10.84 14.36
N PHE A 36 -33.65 -10.98 14.95
CA PHE A 36 -32.40 -10.75 14.22
C PHE A 36 -32.16 -11.68 13.03
N ARG A 37 -32.96 -12.79 12.92
CA ARG A 37 -32.93 -13.74 11.78
C ARG A 37 -34.03 -13.47 10.74
N ASP A 38 -34.87 -12.47 10.95
CA ASP A 38 -35.92 -12.10 10.00
C ASP A 38 -35.39 -11.06 9.00
N PRO A 39 -35.13 -11.45 7.73
CA PRO A 39 -34.61 -10.55 6.71
C PRO A 39 -35.61 -9.47 6.26
N SER A 40 -36.86 -9.51 6.73
CA SER A 40 -37.83 -8.45 6.45
C SER A 40 -37.69 -7.23 7.38
N LEU A 41 -36.95 -7.36 8.47
CA LEU A 41 -36.61 -6.27 9.38
C LEU A 41 -35.40 -5.48 8.87
N THR A 42 -35.32 -4.21 9.27
CA THR A 42 -34.15 -3.38 8.94
C THR A 42 -32.88 -3.89 9.65
N VAL A 43 -31.71 -3.50 9.15
CA VAL A 43 -30.43 -3.83 9.76
C VAL A 43 -30.42 -3.40 11.23
N ASP A 44 -30.80 -2.15 11.50
CA ASP A 44 -30.83 -1.59 12.86
C ASP A 44 -31.74 -2.39 13.81
N GLN A 45 -32.97 -2.74 13.35
CA GLN A 45 -33.89 -3.55 14.15
C GLN A 45 -33.33 -4.93 14.50
N ARG A 46 -32.59 -5.51 13.58
CA ARG A 46 -31.94 -6.81 13.77
C ARG A 46 -30.74 -6.72 14.70
N VAL A 47 -29.95 -5.65 14.58
CA VAL A 47 -28.80 -5.37 15.46
C VAL A 47 -29.29 -5.10 16.89
N ASP A 48 -30.31 -4.26 17.07
CA ASP A 48 -30.91 -3.94 18.39
C ASP A 48 -31.41 -5.20 19.10
N ASP A 49 -32.13 -6.07 18.38
CA ASP A 49 -32.65 -7.32 18.95
C ASP A 49 -31.49 -8.24 19.38
N LEU A 50 -30.45 -8.39 18.52
CA LEU A 50 -29.32 -9.24 18.79
C LEU A 50 -28.46 -8.70 19.95
N LEU A 51 -28.14 -7.40 19.93
CA LEU A 51 -27.35 -6.73 20.96
C LEU A 51 -28.01 -6.83 22.33
N GLY A 52 -29.35 -6.68 22.36
CA GLY A 52 -30.15 -6.84 23.60
C GLY A 52 -30.20 -8.26 24.16
N ARG A 53 -29.82 -9.28 23.37
CA ARG A 53 -29.73 -10.69 23.79
C ARG A 53 -28.35 -11.09 24.27
N LEU A 54 -27.32 -10.33 23.94
CA LEU A 54 -25.94 -10.64 24.33
C LEU A 54 -25.70 -10.25 25.80
N THR A 55 -24.95 -11.08 26.51
CA THR A 55 -24.37 -10.71 27.81
C THR A 55 -23.20 -9.76 27.59
N LEU A 56 -22.81 -9.02 28.63
CA LEU A 56 -21.65 -8.12 28.54
C LEU A 56 -20.37 -8.87 28.14
N ASP A 57 -20.11 -10.05 28.68
CA ASP A 57 -18.94 -10.87 28.32
C ASP A 57 -18.98 -11.30 26.85
N GLU A 58 -20.17 -11.62 26.32
CA GLU A 58 -20.32 -11.95 24.90
C GLU A 58 -20.07 -10.72 24.02
N LYS A 59 -20.59 -9.53 24.39
CA LYS A 59 -20.31 -8.28 23.68
C LYS A 59 -18.81 -7.97 23.65
N ILE A 60 -18.13 -8.05 24.80
CA ILE A 60 -16.69 -7.84 24.92
C ILE A 60 -15.92 -8.82 24.03
N SER A 61 -16.36 -10.07 23.95
CA SER A 61 -15.69 -11.08 23.11
C SER A 61 -15.78 -10.80 21.61
N LEU A 62 -16.74 -9.97 21.15
CA LEU A 62 -16.84 -9.54 19.76
C LEU A 62 -15.78 -8.50 19.37
N LEU A 63 -15.23 -7.75 20.32
CA LEU A 63 -14.28 -6.67 20.05
C LEU A 63 -12.89 -7.18 19.65
N HIS A 64 -12.68 -8.47 19.59
CA HIS A 64 -11.42 -9.07 19.12
C HIS A 64 -11.55 -9.58 17.68
N GLN A 65 -10.46 -9.62 16.93
CA GLN A 65 -10.40 -10.14 15.56
C GLN A 65 -11.01 -11.54 15.42
N TYR A 66 -10.74 -12.44 16.37
CA TYR A 66 -11.29 -13.80 16.44
C TYR A 66 -12.50 -13.81 17.39
N GLN A 67 -13.69 -13.67 16.84
CA GLN A 67 -14.93 -13.64 17.59
C GLN A 67 -15.44 -15.07 17.82
N PRO A 68 -15.69 -15.49 19.07
CA PRO A 68 -16.14 -16.84 19.37
C PRO A 68 -17.58 -17.09 18.91
N ALA A 69 -17.97 -18.33 18.76
CA ALA A 69 -19.36 -18.73 18.55
C ALA A 69 -20.18 -18.45 19.81
N ILE A 70 -21.47 -18.12 19.63
CA ILE A 70 -22.46 -17.98 20.72
C ILE A 70 -23.55 -19.03 20.51
N PRO A 71 -23.32 -20.29 20.97
CA PRO A 71 -24.18 -21.44 20.65
C PRO A 71 -25.63 -21.30 21.11
N ARG A 72 -25.88 -20.61 22.25
CA ARG A 72 -27.27 -20.40 22.76
C ARG A 72 -28.15 -19.57 21.82
N LEU A 73 -27.53 -18.76 20.92
CA LEU A 73 -28.19 -17.97 19.90
C LEU A 73 -27.99 -18.54 18.50
N GLY A 74 -27.26 -19.66 18.36
CA GLY A 74 -26.92 -20.27 17.10
C GLY A 74 -26.00 -19.41 16.22
N ILE A 75 -25.18 -18.55 16.83
CA ILE A 75 -24.22 -17.69 16.12
C ILE A 75 -22.91 -18.42 15.99
N GLN A 76 -22.37 -18.41 14.77
CA GLN A 76 -21.06 -19.01 14.48
C GLN A 76 -19.91 -18.09 14.87
N SER A 77 -18.69 -18.65 14.99
CA SER A 77 -17.49 -17.82 15.10
C SER A 77 -17.31 -16.98 13.85
N PHE A 78 -16.72 -15.80 14.04
CA PHE A 78 -16.42 -14.89 12.95
C PHE A 78 -14.98 -14.38 13.09
N ARG A 79 -14.33 -14.11 11.97
CA ARG A 79 -12.99 -13.53 11.96
C ARG A 79 -12.94 -12.36 11.00
N THR A 80 -12.35 -11.24 11.42
CA THR A 80 -11.95 -10.14 10.54
C THR A 80 -10.57 -10.42 9.94
N GLY A 81 -10.20 -9.77 8.83
CA GLY A 81 -8.82 -9.75 8.39
C GLY A 81 -8.44 -10.74 7.31
N THR A 82 -9.32 -11.03 6.37
CA THR A 82 -8.93 -11.71 5.13
C THR A 82 -8.26 -10.69 4.21
N GLU A 83 -6.99 -10.93 3.83
CA GLU A 83 -6.28 -10.07 2.91
C GLU A 83 -6.72 -10.32 1.46
N ALA A 84 -6.92 -9.22 0.70
CA ALA A 84 -7.54 -9.28 -0.62
C ALA A 84 -7.16 -8.10 -1.52
N LEU A 85 -5.87 -7.76 -1.60
CA LEU A 85 -5.41 -6.57 -2.34
C LEU A 85 -5.47 -6.76 -3.85
N HIS A 86 -5.13 -7.97 -4.35
CA HIS A 86 -5.15 -8.32 -5.77
C HIS A 86 -5.43 -9.81 -6.02
N GLY A 87 -6.29 -10.39 -5.21
CA GLY A 87 -6.67 -11.78 -5.06
C GLY A 87 -6.77 -12.11 -3.58
N VAL A 88 -7.37 -13.24 -3.23
CA VAL A 88 -7.48 -13.68 -1.84
C VAL A 88 -6.14 -14.23 -1.38
N ALA A 89 -5.48 -13.59 -0.42
CA ALA A 89 -4.16 -14.01 0.04
C ALA A 89 -4.23 -15.11 1.11
N TRP A 90 -3.18 -15.93 1.18
CA TRP A 90 -2.86 -16.91 2.23
C TRP A 90 -3.84 -18.07 2.41
N LEU A 91 -4.92 -18.14 1.66
CA LEU A 91 -5.93 -19.21 1.81
C LEU A 91 -5.67 -20.41 0.91
N GLY A 92 -4.80 -20.29 -0.07
CA GLY A 92 -4.47 -21.35 -1.03
C GLY A 92 -4.39 -20.84 -2.46
N GLU A 93 -4.61 -21.74 -3.42
CA GLU A 93 -4.67 -21.37 -4.83
C GLU A 93 -5.88 -20.48 -5.11
N THR A 94 -5.65 -19.33 -5.74
CA THR A 94 -6.66 -18.32 -6.08
C THR A 94 -6.29 -17.63 -7.38
N THR A 95 -7.21 -16.89 -7.99
CA THR A 95 -6.83 -15.99 -9.09
C THR A 95 -5.97 -14.86 -8.53
N VAL A 96 -4.73 -14.75 -9.01
CA VAL A 96 -3.81 -13.67 -8.66
C VAL A 96 -3.78 -12.66 -9.81
N PHE A 97 -4.31 -11.48 -9.52
CA PHE A 97 -4.29 -10.33 -10.41
C PHE A 97 -2.96 -9.56 -10.29
N PRO A 98 -2.68 -8.57 -11.17
CA PRO A 98 -1.57 -7.66 -10.96
C PRO A 98 -1.62 -6.98 -9.59
N GLN A 99 -0.45 -6.69 -9.01
CA GLN A 99 -0.36 -5.84 -7.82
C GLN A 99 -1.18 -4.56 -7.97
N ALA A 100 -1.59 -3.95 -6.86
CA ALA A 100 -2.50 -2.80 -6.87
C ALA A 100 -2.00 -1.63 -7.75
N ILE A 101 -0.69 -1.31 -7.71
CA ILE A 101 -0.07 -0.31 -8.58
C ILE A 101 -0.20 -0.66 -10.08
N GLY A 102 -0.15 -1.95 -10.43
CA GLY A 102 -0.36 -2.44 -11.80
C GLY A 102 -1.82 -2.37 -12.22
N LEU A 103 -2.74 -2.75 -11.33
CA LEU A 103 -4.17 -2.58 -11.54
C LEU A 103 -4.53 -1.10 -11.74
N ALA A 104 -3.97 -0.23 -10.93
CA ALA A 104 -4.19 1.21 -11.03
C ALA A 104 -3.68 1.80 -12.35
N SER A 105 -2.61 1.24 -12.91
CA SER A 105 -2.06 1.66 -14.20
C SER A 105 -2.98 1.41 -15.39
N THR A 106 -4.07 0.66 -15.22
CA THR A 106 -5.14 0.52 -16.23
C THR A 106 -5.93 1.82 -16.41
N TRP A 107 -6.06 2.66 -15.38
CA TRP A 107 -6.94 3.83 -15.33
C TRP A 107 -8.38 3.49 -15.76
N ASP A 108 -8.84 2.28 -15.43
CA ASP A 108 -10.13 1.75 -15.81
C ASP A 108 -10.96 1.33 -14.59
N PRO A 109 -11.80 2.21 -14.04
CA PRO A 109 -12.67 1.88 -12.90
C PRO A 109 -13.60 0.71 -13.18
N ALA A 110 -14.06 0.52 -14.45
CA ALA A 110 -14.95 -0.60 -14.77
C ALA A 110 -14.23 -1.95 -14.71
N LEU A 111 -12.94 -2.01 -15.07
CA LEU A 111 -12.11 -3.20 -14.89
C LEU A 111 -11.82 -3.44 -13.41
N MET A 112 -11.56 -2.37 -12.64
CA MET A 112 -11.34 -2.47 -11.19
C MET A 112 -12.55 -3.05 -10.46
N GLU A 113 -13.78 -2.63 -10.80
CA GLU A 113 -15.01 -3.19 -10.24
C GLU A 113 -15.15 -4.69 -10.56
N GLN A 114 -14.82 -5.10 -11.79
CA GLN A 114 -14.84 -6.52 -12.17
C GLN A 114 -13.81 -7.34 -11.39
N VAL A 115 -12.61 -6.80 -11.20
CA VAL A 115 -11.56 -7.46 -10.39
C VAL A 115 -12.01 -7.57 -8.94
N GLY A 116 -12.51 -6.49 -8.34
CA GLY A 116 -13.08 -6.53 -6.99
C GLY A 116 -14.22 -7.54 -6.86
N SER A 117 -15.10 -7.62 -7.88
CA SER A 117 -16.18 -8.59 -7.90
C SER A 117 -15.68 -10.03 -7.93
N ALA A 118 -14.65 -10.34 -8.73
CA ALA A 118 -14.07 -11.68 -8.81
C ALA A 118 -13.39 -12.06 -7.48
N VAL A 119 -12.65 -11.14 -6.85
CA VAL A 119 -12.02 -11.37 -5.55
C VAL A 119 -13.06 -11.61 -4.46
N GLY A 120 -14.16 -10.84 -4.44
CA GLY A 120 -15.28 -11.04 -3.51
C GLY A 120 -15.98 -12.38 -3.69
N ASP A 121 -16.14 -12.84 -4.95
CA ASP A 121 -16.70 -14.15 -5.25
C ASP A 121 -15.79 -15.28 -4.74
N GLU A 122 -14.47 -15.18 -4.96
CA GLU A 122 -13.50 -16.16 -4.46
C GLU A 122 -13.43 -16.18 -2.94
N ALA A 123 -13.51 -15.01 -2.28
CA ALA A 123 -13.58 -14.95 -0.82
C ALA A 123 -14.82 -15.69 -0.27
N ARG A 124 -15.99 -15.55 -0.92
CA ARG A 124 -17.20 -16.33 -0.61
C ARG A 124 -16.97 -17.84 -0.84
N GLY A 125 -16.31 -18.21 -1.91
CA GLY A 125 -15.98 -19.61 -2.21
C GLY A 125 -15.11 -20.23 -1.11
N PHE A 126 -14.09 -19.54 -0.63
CA PHE A 126 -13.26 -19.98 0.49
C PHE A 126 -14.03 -20.07 1.80
N GLN A 127 -14.87 -19.07 2.11
CA GLN A 127 -15.66 -19.03 3.34
C GLN A 127 -16.66 -20.21 3.39
N GLN A 128 -17.26 -20.60 2.27
CA GLN A 128 -18.16 -21.74 2.22
C GLN A 128 -17.45 -23.07 2.53
N GLU A 129 -16.18 -23.23 2.14
CA GLU A 129 -15.38 -24.41 2.47
C GLU A 129 -14.96 -24.46 3.95
N ARG A 130 -14.77 -23.29 4.59
CA ARG A 130 -14.23 -23.14 5.94
C ARG A 130 -14.98 -22.07 6.72
N PRO A 131 -16.29 -22.25 6.98
CA PRO A 131 -17.12 -21.19 7.54
C PRO A 131 -16.72 -20.72 8.93
N ALA A 132 -16.02 -21.56 9.71
CA ALA A 132 -15.54 -21.19 11.06
C ALA A 132 -14.13 -20.55 11.05
N GLY A 133 -13.44 -20.51 9.90
CA GLY A 133 -12.03 -20.14 9.84
C GLY A 133 -11.74 -18.80 9.16
N TRP A 134 -12.64 -18.30 8.32
CA TRP A 134 -12.36 -17.16 7.48
C TRP A 134 -13.56 -16.23 7.38
N GLY A 135 -13.37 -14.98 7.81
CA GLY A 135 -14.39 -13.96 7.73
C GLY A 135 -14.49 -13.37 6.31
N LEU A 136 -15.65 -12.75 6.07
CA LEU A 136 -15.90 -11.98 4.84
C LEU A 136 -15.57 -10.49 5.01
N ASN A 137 -14.97 -10.09 6.13
CA ASN A 137 -14.37 -8.78 6.30
C ASN A 137 -12.98 -8.80 5.67
N LEU A 138 -12.80 -8.04 4.60
CA LEU A 138 -11.58 -8.02 3.78
C LEU A 138 -10.78 -6.76 4.09
N TRP A 139 -9.47 -6.91 4.35
CA TRP A 139 -8.55 -5.80 4.59
C TRP A 139 -7.98 -5.26 3.28
N ALA A 140 -8.85 -4.67 2.50
CA ALA A 140 -8.60 -4.10 1.19
C ALA A 140 -9.67 -3.04 0.86
N PRO A 141 -9.33 -2.08 -0.04
CA PRO A 141 -8.04 -1.76 -0.64
C PRO A 141 -7.11 -0.90 0.24
N VAL A 142 -5.83 -0.81 -0.15
CA VAL A 142 -4.90 0.18 0.41
C VAL A 142 -5.04 1.48 -0.36
N VAL A 143 -5.41 2.55 0.35
CA VAL A 143 -5.64 3.89 -0.23
C VAL A 143 -4.60 4.93 0.21
N ASN A 144 -3.56 4.51 0.93
CA ASN A 144 -2.41 5.36 1.20
C ASN A 144 -1.78 5.84 -0.10
N LEU A 145 -1.54 7.15 -0.22
CA LEU A 145 -1.05 7.75 -1.45
C LEU A 145 0.43 7.47 -1.68
N LEU A 146 0.80 7.08 -2.89
CA LEU A 146 2.15 6.71 -3.28
C LEU A 146 3.03 7.95 -3.48
N ARG A 147 3.13 8.81 -2.46
CA ARG A 147 3.84 10.11 -2.49
C ARG A 147 5.36 9.99 -2.63
N ASP A 148 5.92 8.84 -2.25
CA ASP A 148 7.35 8.58 -2.27
C ASP A 148 7.63 7.20 -2.88
N PRO A 149 8.44 7.11 -3.95
CA PRO A 149 8.78 5.83 -4.58
C PRO A 149 9.68 4.92 -3.73
N ARG A 150 10.20 5.42 -2.59
CA ARG A 150 11.02 4.63 -1.66
C ARG A 150 10.18 3.90 -0.62
N TRP A 151 8.91 4.28 -0.43
CA TRP A 151 8.04 3.57 0.51
C TRP A 151 7.89 2.10 0.12
N GLY A 152 8.17 1.20 1.08
CA GLY A 152 8.25 -0.25 0.85
C GLY A 152 6.95 -0.90 0.41
N ARG A 153 5.78 -0.29 0.69
CA ARG A 153 4.44 -0.81 0.37
C ARG A 153 3.80 -0.14 -0.85
N ASN A 154 4.60 0.43 -1.76
CA ASN A 154 4.06 1.00 -3.01
C ASN A 154 3.25 -0.01 -3.83
N GLU A 155 3.60 -1.29 -3.78
CA GLU A 155 2.90 -2.37 -4.48
C GLU A 155 1.43 -2.50 -4.10
N GLU A 156 1.09 -2.13 -2.86
CA GLU A 156 -0.26 -2.27 -2.30
C GLU A 156 -1.18 -1.09 -2.63
N GLY A 157 -0.61 0.08 -2.95
CA GLY A 157 -1.37 1.29 -3.22
C GLY A 157 -1.62 1.53 -4.70
N TYR A 158 -2.44 2.53 -5.00
CA TYR A 158 -2.87 2.82 -6.37
C TYR A 158 -2.09 3.96 -7.01
N SER A 159 -2.02 5.13 -6.37
CA SER A 159 -1.48 6.33 -7.00
C SER A 159 -0.92 7.35 -6.01
N GLU A 160 -0.10 8.28 -6.51
CA GLU A 160 0.27 9.51 -5.79
C GLU A 160 -0.85 10.57 -5.80
N ASP A 161 -1.95 10.32 -6.53
CA ASP A 161 -3.03 11.26 -6.74
C ASP A 161 -4.31 10.84 -6.02
N PRO A 162 -4.95 11.74 -5.23
CA PRO A 162 -6.15 11.41 -4.46
C PRO A 162 -7.38 11.09 -5.34
N GLU A 163 -7.58 11.81 -6.46
CA GLU A 163 -8.73 11.60 -7.36
C GLU A 163 -8.64 10.22 -8.02
N LEU A 164 -7.45 9.87 -8.55
CA LEU A 164 -7.24 8.55 -9.16
C LEU A 164 -7.37 7.43 -8.12
N THR A 165 -6.76 7.57 -6.94
CA THR A 165 -6.85 6.60 -5.86
C THR A 165 -8.29 6.44 -5.39
N GLY A 166 -9.01 7.54 -5.17
CA GLY A 166 -10.40 7.54 -4.74
C GLY A 166 -11.32 6.86 -5.76
N ALA A 167 -11.16 7.17 -7.06
CA ALA A 167 -11.98 6.56 -8.12
C ALA A 167 -11.77 5.05 -8.25
N LEU A 168 -10.51 4.60 -8.19
CA LEU A 168 -10.18 3.18 -8.36
C LEU A 168 -10.50 2.36 -7.09
N SER A 169 -10.25 2.91 -5.91
CA SER A 169 -10.59 2.25 -4.65
C SER A 169 -12.10 2.12 -4.47
N THR A 170 -12.87 3.13 -4.88
CA THR A 170 -14.33 3.07 -4.91
C THR A 170 -14.81 1.94 -5.82
N ALA A 171 -14.32 1.89 -7.06
CA ALA A 171 -14.72 0.84 -8.01
C ALA A 171 -14.35 -0.57 -7.52
N TYR A 172 -13.14 -0.75 -6.97
CA TYR A 172 -12.72 -2.02 -6.39
C TYR A 172 -13.62 -2.44 -5.22
N GLY A 173 -13.92 -1.49 -4.31
CA GLY A 173 -14.79 -1.69 -3.17
C GLY A 173 -16.25 -2.00 -3.59
N GLU A 174 -16.79 -1.33 -4.61
CA GLU A 174 -18.12 -1.65 -5.19
C GLU A 174 -18.15 -3.09 -5.71
N GLY A 175 -17.11 -3.54 -6.38
CA GLY A 175 -16.96 -4.93 -6.79
C GLY A 175 -16.95 -5.91 -5.61
N LEU A 176 -16.19 -5.60 -4.57
CA LEU A 176 -16.11 -6.40 -3.34
C LEU A 176 -17.45 -6.46 -2.59
N THR A 177 -18.13 -5.32 -2.41
CA THR A 177 -19.43 -5.25 -1.71
C THR A 177 -20.58 -5.84 -2.51
N GLY A 178 -20.48 -5.86 -3.86
CA GLY A 178 -21.55 -6.25 -4.76
C GLY A 178 -22.56 -5.13 -5.01
N GLY A 179 -22.25 -3.88 -4.65
CA GLY A 179 -23.00 -2.67 -4.99
C GLY A 179 -24.33 -2.48 -4.26
N ASP A 180 -24.62 -3.29 -3.24
CA ASP A 180 -25.83 -3.19 -2.42
C ASP A 180 -25.42 -3.03 -0.95
N PRO A 181 -25.55 -1.85 -0.37
CA PRO A 181 -25.04 -1.59 0.99
C PRO A 181 -25.81 -2.30 2.08
N ASP A 182 -27.03 -2.76 1.84
CA ASP A 182 -27.83 -3.54 2.79
C ASP A 182 -27.53 -5.04 2.74
N HIS A 183 -26.96 -5.51 1.61
CA HIS A 183 -26.67 -6.93 1.36
C HIS A 183 -25.26 -7.06 0.78
N LEU A 184 -24.28 -7.21 1.64
CA LEU A 184 -22.87 -7.24 1.27
C LEU A 184 -22.44 -8.61 0.74
N LYS A 185 -21.70 -8.62 -0.37
CA LYS A 185 -20.97 -9.81 -0.82
C LYS A 185 -19.78 -10.06 0.11
N THR A 186 -18.96 -9.06 0.32
CA THR A 186 -17.90 -9.01 1.32
C THR A 186 -17.87 -7.62 1.96
N ALA A 187 -17.20 -7.47 3.08
CA ALA A 187 -17.12 -6.23 3.85
C ALA A 187 -15.69 -5.65 3.78
N PRO A 188 -15.37 -4.80 2.77
CA PRO A 188 -14.05 -4.22 2.62
C PRO A 188 -13.74 -3.18 3.70
N THR A 189 -12.56 -3.28 4.26
CA THR A 189 -11.95 -2.33 5.21
C THR A 189 -10.79 -1.65 4.52
N ILE A 190 -10.93 -0.36 4.24
CA ILE A 190 -9.85 0.41 3.61
C ILE A 190 -8.75 0.74 4.63
N LYS A 191 -7.52 0.78 4.15
CA LYS A 191 -6.35 0.93 5.02
C LYS A 191 -5.24 1.76 4.39
N HIS A 192 -4.32 2.32 5.16
CA HIS A 192 -4.26 2.40 6.62
C HIS A 192 -4.47 3.86 7.04
N TYR A 193 -5.49 4.15 7.82
CA TYR A 193 -5.82 5.51 8.22
C TYR A 193 -4.93 5.93 9.40
N LEU A 194 -4.06 6.96 9.32
CA LEU A 194 -3.87 7.93 8.27
C LEU A 194 -2.36 8.14 8.04
N ALA A 195 -1.94 8.50 6.81
CA ALA A 195 -0.57 8.92 6.49
C ALA A 195 0.53 7.94 6.95
N ASN A 196 0.33 6.64 6.72
CA ASN A 196 1.31 5.58 6.96
C ASN A 196 2.07 5.28 5.67
N ASN A 197 3.14 6.03 5.37
CA ASN A 197 3.87 5.99 4.10
C ASN A 197 5.39 5.94 4.27
N ASN A 198 5.86 5.32 5.33
CA ASN A 198 7.22 4.86 5.55
C ASN A 198 7.18 3.60 6.43
N GLU A 199 8.11 2.68 6.18
CA GLU A 199 8.19 1.44 6.95
C GLU A 199 9.23 1.55 8.07
N TRP A 200 10.32 2.24 7.83
CA TRP A 200 11.33 2.43 8.88
C TRP A 200 10.76 3.23 10.04
N HIS A 201 10.87 2.66 11.25
CA HIS A 201 10.31 3.20 12.49
C HIS A 201 8.82 3.52 12.42
N ARG A 202 8.06 2.76 11.62
CA ARG A 202 6.63 3.03 11.35
C ARG A 202 5.79 3.12 12.63
N THR A 203 6.14 2.38 13.70
CA THR A 203 5.42 2.39 14.99
C THR A 203 5.63 3.67 15.78
N THR A 204 6.71 4.43 15.53
CA THR A 204 7.11 5.62 16.29
C THR A 204 7.20 6.90 15.45
N THR A 205 7.12 6.77 14.12
CA THR A 205 7.08 7.93 13.22
C THR A 205 5.82 8.75 13.48
N SER A 206 6.00 10.07 13.66
CA SER A 206 4.88 11.03 13.66
C SER A 206 4.82 11.70 12.30
N SER A 207 3.76 11.43 11.54
CA SER A 207 3.47 12.09 10.26
C SER A 207 2.92 13.47 10.54
N ASP A 208 3.68 14.51 10.18
CA ASP A 208 3.32 15.90 10.43
C ASP A 208 2.38 16.40 9.32
N LEU A 209 1.09 16.33 9.57
CA LEU A 209 0.03 16.76 8.64
C LEU A 209 -0.54 18.12 9.05
N ARG A 210 -0.13 19.19 8.37
CA ARG A 210 -0.85 20.45 8.52
C ARG A 210 -2.25 20.34 7.89
N PRO A 211 -3.24 21.16 8.32
CA PRO A 211 -4.64 20.98 7.93
C PRO A 211 -4.88 20.89 6.41
N ARG A 212 -4.13 21.65 5.59
CA ARG A 212 -4.25 21.55 4.14
C ARG A 212 -3.81 20.21 3.58
N VAL A 213 -2.73 19.63 4.10
CA VAL A 213 -2.23 18.33 3.62
C VAL A 213 -3.18 17.22 4.07
N ALA A 214 -3.66 17.26 5.31
CA ALA A 214 -4.64 16.29 5.80
C ALA A 214 -5.90 16.29 4.92
N GLU A 215 -6.55 17.45 4.75
CA GLU A 215 -7.83 17.59 4.05
C GLU A 215 -7.73 17.41 2.53
N GLU A 216 -6.69 18.04 1.89
CA GLU A 216 -6.59 18.10 0.43
C GLU A 216 -5.88 16.88 -0.18
N TYR A 217 -5.16 16.09 0.64
CA TYR A 217 -4.33 15.01 0.14
C TYR A 217 -4.62 13.68 0.85
N ASP A 218 -4.21 13.50 2.11
CA ASP A 218 -4.28 12.18 2.74
C ASP A 218 -5.72 11.69 2.97
N GLU A 219 -6.60 12.52 3.56
CA GLU A 219 -8.02 12.15 3.78
C GLU A 219 -8.82 12.10 2.49
N ALA A 220 -8.46 12.93 1.50
CA ALA A 220 -9.13 12.96 0.21
C ALA A 220 -9.11 11.62 -0.53
N ALA A 221 -8.14 10.74 -0.25
CA ALA A 221 -8.05 9.40 -0.83
C ALA A 221 -9.00 8.39 -0.15
N PHE A 222 -9.30 8.55 1.14
CA PHE A 222 -10.18 7.64 1.90
C PHE A 222 -11.67 7.94 1.68
N LYS A 223 -12.00 9.19 1.60
CA LYS A 223 -13.37 9.68 1.63
C LYS A 223 -14.27 9.14 0.50
N PRO A 224 -13.85 9.08 -0.78
CA PRO A 224 -14.73 8.68 -1.88
C PRO A 224 -15.30 7.26 -1.72
N ALA A 225 -14.50 6.28 -1.30
CA ALA A 225 -14.96 4.90 -1.13
C ALA A 225 -15.95 4.76 0.03
N ILE A 226 -15.79 5.54 1.11
CA ILE A 226 -16.71 5.55 2.25
C ILE A 226 -18.02 6.24 1.88
N GLU A 227 -17.98 7.42 1.24
CA GLU A 227 -19.18 8.14 0.79
C GLU A 227 -20.02 7.32 -0.21
N ALA A 228 -19.36 6.50 -1.04
CA ALA A 228 -20.03 5.61 -1.98
C ALA A 228 -20.55 4.29 -1.35
N ASN A 229 -20.31 4.06 -0.06
CA ASN A 229 -20.53 2.78 0.63
C ASN A 229 -19.80 1.58 0.00
N ALA A 230 -18.71 1.87 -0.69
CA ALA A 230 -17.78 0.88 -1.25
C ALA A 230 -16.77 0.38 -0.22
N ALA A 231 -16.68 1.03 0.94
CA ALA A 231 -15.97 0.58 2.12
C ALA A 231 -16.93 0.46 3.30
N THR A 232 -16.75 -0.59 4.10
CA THR A 232 -17.60 -0.90 5.26
C THR A 232 -16.85 -0.78 6.58
N GLY A 233 -15.59 -0.38 6.54
CA GLY A 233 -14.73 -0.16 7.69
C GLY A 233 -13.43 0.52 7.31
N VAL A 234 -12.70 0.94 8.34
CA VAL A 234 -11.41 1.59 8.23
C VAL A 234 -10.43 0.95 9.21
N MET A 235 -9.22 0.70 8.77
CA MET A 235 -8.13 0.23 9.63
C MET A 235 -7.26 1.41 10.06
N SER A 236 -7.11 1.62 11.38
CA SER A 236 -6.14 2.57 11.92
C SER A 236 -4.72 2.08 11.71
N SER A 237 -3.80 2.97 11.38
CA SER A 237 -2.41 2.62 11.05
C SER A 237 -1.49 2.61 12.28
N TYR A 238 -0.24 2.15 12.09
CA TYR A 238 0.79 2.03 13.14
C TYR A 238 1.35 3.36 13.63
N ASN A 239 1.49 4.35 12.74
CA ASN A 239 2.19 5.60 13.00
C ASN A 239 1.38 6.56 13.89
N LEU A 240 2.05 7.61 14.31
CA LEU A 240 1.41 8.77 14.92
C LEU A 240 1.10 9.80 13.83
N VAL A 241 0.03 10.55 14.01
CA VAL A 241 -0.26 11.78 13.25
C VAL A 241 -0.25 12.95 14.22
N ASN A 242 0.59 13.94 13.93
CA ASN A 242 0.71 15.13 14.76
C ASN A 242 0.93 14.79 16.25
N GLY A 243 1.77 13.75 16.51
CA GLY A 243 2.13 13.31 17.85
C GLY A 243 1.13 12.36 18.52
N ARG A 244 -0.02 12.05 17.91
CA ARG A 244 -1.02 11.12 18.46
C ARG A 244 -1.03 9.82 17.67
N PRO A 245 -0.98 8.64 18.34
CA PRO A 245 -1.14 7.35 17.67
C PRO A 245 -2.48 7.25 16.92
N ASN A 246 -2.45 6.74 15.71
CA ASN A 246 -3.68 6.59 14.93
C ASN A 246 -4.67 5.59 15.53
N THR A 247 -4.21 4.62 16.31
CA THR A 247 -5.08 3.70 17.07
C THR A 247 -5.98 4.42 18.07
N VAL A 248 -5.63 5.66 18.47
CA VAL A 248 -6.43 6.51 19.38
C VAL A 248 -6.75 7.86 18.74
N ASN A 249 -6.84 7.91 17.41
CA ASN A 249 -7.19 9.12 16.67
C ASN A 249 -8.70 9.35 16.70
N PRO A 250 -9.19 10.42 17.35
CA PRO A 250 -10.62 10.69 17.47
C PRO A 250 -11.31 10.95 16.13
N ASP A 251 -10.57 11.26 15.07
CA ASP A 251 -11.15 11.49 13.74
C ASP A 251 -11.79 10.23 13.16
N LEU A 252 -11.44 9.03 13.64
CA LEU A 252 -12.13 7.79 13.27
C LEU A 252 -13.63 7.85 13.58
N ASP A 253 -14.00 8.41 14.74
CA ASP A 253 -15.40 8.59 15.14
C ASP A 253 -15.95 9.98 14.76
N GLU A 254 -15.20 11.04 15.05
CA GLU A 254 -15.67 12.41 14.89
C GLU A 254 -15.75 12.89 13.43
N VAL A 255 -14.99 12.27 12.50
CA VAL A 255 -14.90 12.66 11.09
C VAL A 255 -15.28 11.52 10.15
N VAL A 256 -14.58 10.39 10.21
CA VAL A 256 -14.69 9.29 9.24
C VAL A 256 -16.08 8.66 9.21
N ARG A 257 -16.66 8.38 10.39
CA ARG A 257 -18.04 7.84 10.48
C ARG A 257 -19.10 8.75 9.89
N LYS A 258 -18.84 10.07 9.79
CA LYS A 258 -19.80 11.05 9.24
C LYS A 258 -19.77 11.14 7.72
N TRP A 259 -18.83 10.45 7.06
CA TRP A 259 -18.79 10.38 5.61
C TRP A 259 -19.85 9.43 5.02
N THR A 260 -20.44 8.61 5.83
CA THR A 260 -21.56 7.72 5.45
C THR A 260 -22.66 7.71 6.51
N SER A 261 -23.83 7.20 6.14
CA SER A 261 -24.94 6.93 7.06
C SER A 261 -24.99 5.48 7.53
N TYR A 262 -24.08 4.61 7.05
CA TYR A 262 -23.96 3.22 7.46
C TYR A 262 -22.92 3.08 8.56
N ASP A 263 -23.11 2.09 9.43
CA ASP A 263 -22.12 1.74 10.42
C ASP A 263 -20.83 1.23 9.75
N LEU A 264 -19.71 1.76 10.20
CA LEU A 264 -18.38 1.32 9.80
C LEU A 264 -17.77 0.43 10.88
N LEU A 265 -17.19 -0.69 10.49
CA LEU A 265 -16.37 -1.54 11.35
C LEU A 265 -14.92 -1.02 11.33
N ASN A 266 -14.54 -0.25 12.33
CA ASN A 266 -13.17 0.25 12.44
C ASN A 266 -12.30 -0.75 13.20
N VAL A 267 -11.17 -1.11 12.62
CA VAL A 267 -10.26 -2.11 13.18
C VAL A 267 -8.88 -1.50 13.44
N THR A 268 -8.12 -2.10 14.34
CA THR A 268 -6.69 -1.77 14.48
C THR A 268 -5.89 -2.51 13.44
N ASP A 269 -4.74 -1.96 13.05
CA ASP A 269 -3.70 -2.73 12.38
C ASP A 269 -3.15 -3.82 13.33
N ALA A 270 -2.47 -4.82 12.77
CA ALA A 270 -2.00 -5.98 13.51
C ALA A 270 -1.00 -5.60 14.61
N PHE A 271 -1.28 -6.01 15.86
CA PHE A 271 -0.50 -5.70 17.06
C PHE A 271 -0.34 -4.19 17.37
N ALA A 272 -1.05 -3.30 16.68
CA ALA A 272 -0.99 -1.87 16.93
C ALA A 272 -1.42 -1.44 18.36
N PRO A 273 -2.40 -2.09 19.01
CA PRO A 273 -2.75 -1.76 20.40
C PRO A 273 -1.57 -1.91 21.37
N GLY A 274 -0.73 -2.95 21.18
CA GLY A 274 0.46 -3.17 21.99
C GLY A 274 1.52 -2.07 21.88
N ASN A 275 1.54 -1.30 20.78
CA ASN A 275 2.47 -0.18 20.60
C ASN A 275 2.14 1.00 21.54
N LEU A 276 0.88 1.17 21.96
CA LEU A 276 0.46 2.28 22.81
C LEU A 276 1.23 2.33 24.14
N PRO A 277 1.35 1.26 24.93
CA PRO A 277 2.24 1.20 26.08
C PRO A 277 3.69 0.80 25.72
N GLY A 278 3.91 0.14 24.58
CA GLY A 278 5.18 -0.36 24.09
C GLY A 278 6.07 0.73 23.49
N ASP A 279 6.31 0.66 22.18
CA ASP A 279 7.23 1.56 21.46
C ASP A 279 6.85 3.03 21.57
N GLN A 280 5.56 3.33 21.51
CA GLN A 280 5.05 4.70 21.56
C GLN A 280 5.05 5.29 22.96
N ARG A 281 4.97 4.47 24.01
CA ARG A 281 4.91 4.89 25.42
C ARG A 281 3.87 6.00 25.66
N TYR A 282 2.77 5.93 24.90
CA TYR A 282 1.74 6.95 24.93
C TYR A 282 0.76 6.74 26.09
N TYR A 283 0.42 5.49 26.41
CA TYR A 283 -0.32 5.10 27.60
C TYR A 283 0.52 4.22 28.53
N PRO A 284 0.24 4.21 29.85
CA PRO A 284 1.05 3.44 30.80
C PRO A 284 0.76 1.95 30.77
N SER A 285 -0.41 1.53 30.27
CA SER A 285 -0.81 0.12 30.17
C SER A 285 -1.72 -0.14 28.97
N VAL A 286 -1.89 -1.41 28.62
CA VAL A 286 -2.84 -1.86 27.59
C VAL A 286 -4.27 -1.46 27.96
N THR A 287 -4.63 -1.53 29.25
CA THR A 287 -5.98 -1.16 29.73
C THR A 287 -6.37 0.28 29.40
N GLU A 288 -5.49 1.25 29.68
CA GLU A 288 -5.75 2.65 29.32
C GLU A 288 -5.67 2.86 27.80
N GLY A 289 -4.77 2.16 27.11
CA GLY A 289 -4.63 2.23 25.67
C GLY A 289 -5.89 1.75 24.95
N ASP A 290 -6.37 0.54 25.28
CA ASP A 290 -7.54 -0.05 24.65
C ASP A 290 -8.82 0.74 25.00
N ALA A 291 -8.93 1.23 26.23
CA ALA A 291 -10.05 2.11 26.60
C ALA A 291 -10.06 3.39 25.77
N ALA A 292 -8.91 3.97 25.50
CA ALA A 292 -8.81 5.15 24.65
C ALA A 292 -9.10 4.83 23.18
N ALA A 293 -8.69 3.66 22.69
CA ALA A 293 -8.95 3.20 21.33
C ALA A 293 -10.45 2.99 21.08
N VAL A 294 -11.18 2.34 22.01
CA VAL A 294 -12.65 2.21 21.90
C VAL A 294 -13.31 3.58 21.84
N LYS A 295 -12.91 4.53 22.70
CA LYS A 295 -13.44 5.90 22.70
C LYS A 295 -13.11 6.71 21.45
N ALA A 296 -12.02 6.34 20.75
CA ALA A 296 -11.64 6.94 19.49
C ALA A 296 -12.38 6.33 18.29
N GLY A 297 -13.21 5.29 18.53
CA GLY A 297 -14.04 4.67 17.50
C GLY A 297 -13.49 3.36 16.94
N ILE A 298 -12.55 2.69 17.62
CA ILE A 298 -12.12 1.32 17.31
C ILE A 298 -13.17 0.33 17.82
N ASP A 299 -13.60 -0.57 16.95
CA ASP A 299 -14.58 -1.62 17.24
C ASP A 299 -13.93 -3.00 17.39
N SER A 300 -12.87 -3.27 16.65
CA SER A 300 -12.22 -4.59 16.62
C SER A 300 -10.71 -4.48 16.74
N PHE A 301 -10.17 -5.25 17.68
CA PHE A 301 -8.74 -5.29 18.00
C PHE A 301 -8.08 -6.47 17.30
N THR A 302 -7.02 -6.20 16.54
CA THR A 302 -6.15 -7.20 15.91
C THR A 302 -4.93 -7.35 16.78
N ASP A 303 -5.00 -8.19 17.78
CA ASP A 303 -3.93 -8.36 18.77
C ASP A 303 -3.82 -9.82 19.20
N ASN A 304 -2.59 -10.27 19.51
CA ASN A 304 -2.29 -11.56 20.10
C ASN A 304 -2.85 -12.80 19.34
N ASP A 305 -2.94 -12.73 18.03
CA ASP A 305 -3.48 -13.79 17.13
C ASP A 305 -4.86 -14.29 17.58
N ALA A 306 -5.03 -15.60 17.79
CA ALA A 306 -6.29 -16.21 18.21
C ALA A 306 -6.57 -16.13 19.73
N ASP A 307 -5.64 -15.62 20.53
CA ASP A 307 -5.80 -15.48 21.98
C ASP A 307 -6.40 -14.10 22.33
N SER A 308 -7.71 -14.05 22.47
CA SER A 308 -8.44 -12.83 22.82
C SER A 308 -8.25 -12.37 24.28
N SER A 309 -7.50 -13.10 25.12
CA SER A 309 -7.42 -12.83 26.56
C SER A 309 -6.83 -11.46 26.91
N VAL A 310 -5.89 -10.95 26.08
CA VAL A 310 -5.29 -9.61 26.27
C VAL A 310 -6.36 -8.55 26.08
N THR A 311 -7.02 -8.51 24.92
CA THR A 311 -8.08 -7.55 24.60
C THR A 311 -9.24 -7.63 25.57
N THR A 312 -9.82 -8.81 25.77
CA THR A 312 -10.99 -8.98 26.65
C THR A 312 -10.65 -8.67 28.12
N GLY A 313 -9.45 -9.00 28.56
CA GLY A 313 -8.94 -8.66 29.90
C GLY A 313 -8.76 -7.16 30.09
N ALA A 314 -8.23 -6.46 29.08
CA ALA A 314 -8.05 -5.01 29.09
C ALA A 314 -9.40 -4.27 29.13
N ILE A 315 -10.35 -4.65 28.27
CA ILE A 315 -11.70 -4.05 28.22
C ILE A 315 -12.45 -4.28 29.55
N ASN A 316 -12.45 -5.51 30.09
CA ASN A 316 -13.03 -5.81 31.41
C ASN A 316 -12.41 -4.95 32.51
N SER A 317 -11.09 -4.81 32.54
CA SER A 317 -10.38 -3.98 33.51
C SER A 317 -10.73 -2.51 33.34
N ALA A 318 -10.89 -2.01 32.11
CA ALA A 318 -11.29 -0.65 31.82
C ALA A 318 -12.70 -0.33 32.33
N LEU A 319 -13.64 -1.25 32.16
CA LEU A 319 -15.00 -1.13 32.72
C LEU A 319 -14.99 -1.09 34.27
N GLN A 320 -14.24 -1.99 34.91
CA GLN A 320 -14.09 -2.03 36.36
C GLN A 320 -13.45 -0.75 36.93
N GLN A 321 -12.54 -0.14 36.20
CA GLN A 321 -11.88 1.13 36.56
C GLN A 321 -12.70 2.36 36.19
N GLY A 322 -13.85 2.20 35.53
CA GLY A 322 -14.66 3.31 35.02
C GLY A 322 -14.03 4.12 33.89
N LEU A 323 -13.01 3.56 33.21
CA LEU A 323 -12.41 4.11 32.01
C LEU A 323 -13.34 3.96 30.81
N LEU A 324 -14.16 2.89 30.77
CA LEU A 324 -15.21 2.64 29.79
C LEU A 324 -16.55 2.48 30.50
N LYS A 325 -17.63 2.70 29.75
CA LYS A 325 -19.01 2.35 30.13
C LYS A 325 -19.45 1.15 29.29
N GLU A 326 -20.49 0.45 29.74
CA GLU A 326 -21.11 -0.62 28.96
C GLU A 326 -21.62 -0.10 27.60
N SER A 327 -22.14 1.15 27.55
CA SER A 327 -22.55 1.78 26.29
C SER A 327 -21.41 1.89 25.24
N ASP A 328 -20.16 2.09 25.67
CA ASP A 328 -19.03 2.19 24.75
C ASP A 328 -18.74 0.81 24.10
N VAL A 329 -19.00 -0.27 24.85
CA VAL A 329 -18.90 -1.65 24.35
C VAL A 329 -20.09 -1.99 23.46
N ASP A 330 -21.30 -1.50 23.82
CA ASP A 330 -22.52 -1.69 23.02
C ASP A 330 -22.39 -1.03 21.65
N ASP A 331 -21.87 0.18 21.58
CA ASP A 331 -21.65 0.90 20.34
C ASP A 331 -20.67 0.13 19.43
N ALA A 332 -19.52 -0.29 19.95
CA ALA A 332 -18.53 -1.07 19.19
C ALA A 332 -19.10 -2.42 18.72
N ALA A 333 -19.78 -3.16 19.60
CA ALA A 333 -20.42 -4.43 19.24
C ALA A 333 -21.54 -4.23 18.21
N GLY A 334 -22.29 -3.14 18.29
CA GLY A 334 -23.33 -2.76 17.33
C GLY A 334 -22.78 -2.60 15.92
N HIS A 335 -21.66 -1.89 15.74
CA HIS A 335 -20.99 -1.71 14.44
C HIS A 335 -20.54 -3.07 13.85
N ILE A 336 -19.97 -3.94 14.69
CA ILE A 336 -19.59 -5.30 14.27
C ILE A 336 -20.81 -6.09 13.79
N LEU A 337 -21.88 -6.09 14.58
CA LEU A 337 -23.12 -6.83 14.28
C LEU A 337 -23.81 -6.29 13.04
N SER A 338 -23.79 -4.98 12.78
CA SER A 338 -24.33 -4.34 11.59
C SER A 338 -23.67 -4.92 10.33
N VAL A 339 -22.33 -5.03 10.31
CA VAL A 339 -21.62 -5.63 9.19
C VAL A 339 -21.97 -7.12 9.03
N ARG A 340 -22.05 -7.89 10.12
CA ARG A 340 -22.41 -9.32 10.08
C ARG A 340 -23.84 -9.57 9.60
N VAL A 341 -24.80 -8.72 9.98
CA VAL A 341 -26.17 -8.75 9.45
C VAL A 341 -26.18 -8.49 7.96
N ARG A 342 -25.49 -7.45 7.51
CA ARG A 342 -25.42 -7.07 6.07
C ARG A 342 -24.71 -8.12 5.24
N LEU A 343 -23.78 -8.89 5.78
CA LEU A 343 -23.14 -10.03 5.13
C LEU A 343 -24.09 -11.23 4.95
N GLY A 344 -25.32 -11.18 5.51
CA GLY A 344 -26.32 -12.25 5.44
C GLY A 344 -26.00 -13.44 6.34
N GLU A 345 -25.14 -13.28 7.37
CA GLU A 345 -24.76 -14.39 8.26
C GLU A 345 -25.97 -15.01 8.97
N PHE A 346 -26.95 -14.17 9.33
CA PHE A 346 -28.13 -14.58 10.07
C PHE A 346 -29.34 -14.89 9.15
N ASP A 347 -29.17 -14.76 7.84
CA ASP A 347 -30.23 -14.97 6.86
C ASP A 347 -30.35 -16.47 6.48
N PRO A 348 -31.55 -16.93 6.12
CA PRO A 348 -31.73 -18.26 5.59
C PRO A 348 -30.81 -18.51 4.37
N GLY A 349 -30.02 -19.59 4.41
CA GLY A 349 -29.12 -19.94 3.30
C GLY A 349 -27.92 -19.00 3.10
N GLY A 350 -27.63 -18.10 4.06
CA GLY A 350 -26.50 -17.15 3.94
C GLY A 350 -26.84 -15.91 3.10
N GLY A 351 -28.10 -15.59 2.94
CA GLY A 351 -28.58 -14.38 2.26
C GLY A 351 -28.33 -14.38 0.74
N LYS A 352 -28.24 -13.17 0.19
CA LYS A 352 -28.12 -12.92 -1.28
C LYS A 352 -26.95 -13.65 -1.94
N TYR A 353 -25.83 -13.79 -1.25
CA TYR A 353 -24.59 -14.36 -1.79
C TYR A 353 -24.24 -15.74 -1.20
N GLY A 354 -25.14 -16.33 -0.41
CA GLY A 354 -24.91 -17.60 0.27
C GLY A 354 -24.77 -18.82 -0.66
N SER A 355 -25.13 -18.70 -1.94
CA SER A 355 -25.03 -19.76 -2.96
C SER A 355 -23.70 -19.78 -3.70
N ILE A 356 -22.82 -18.82 -3.50
CA ILE A 356 -21.51 -18.77 -4.14
C ILE A 356 -20.64 -19.86 -3.54
N ASP A 357 -20.16 -20.80 -4.35
CA ASP A 357 -19.37 -21.94 -3.93
C ASP A 357 -17.93 -21.88 -4.49
N LYS A 358 -17.10 -22.85 -4.08
CA LYS A 358 -15.69 -22.90 -4.46
C LYS A 358 -15.40 -23.01 -5.96
N SER A 359 -16.39 -23.35 -6.78
CA SER A 359 -16.19 -23.50 -8.23
C SER A 359 -15.86 -22.16 -8.92
N VAL A 360 -16.06 -21.03 -8.22
CA VAL A 360 -15.68 -19.71 -8.73
C VAL A 360 -14.17 -19.46 -8.63
N ILE A 361 -13.48 -20.16 -7.70
CA ILE A 361 -12.04 -19.95 -7.44
C ILE A 361 -11.25 -20.32 -8.70
N ASN A 362 -10.44 -19.38 -9.18
CA ASN A 362 -9.64 -19.51 -10.41
C ASN A 362 -10.46 -20.00 -11.62
N SER A 363 -11.72 -19.56 -11.73
CA SER A 363 -12.58 -19.92 -12.86
C SER A 363 -11.99 -19.42 -14.20
N PRO A 364 -12.37 -20.02 -15.35
CA PRO A 364 -11.93 -19.55 -16.66
C PRO A 364 -12.26 -18.06 -16.93
N ALA A 365 -13.35 -17.55 -16.32
CA ALA A 365 -13.71 -16.14 -16.42
C ALA A 365 -12.71 -15.27 -15.66
N HIS A 366 -12.31 -15.68 -14.46
CA HIS A 366 -11.32 -14.96 -13.63
C HIS A 366 -9.92 -15.03 -14.25
N GLN A 367 -9.52 -16.17 -14.83
CA GLN A 367 -8.25 -16.29 -15.56
C GLN A 367 -8.19 -15.30 -16.74
N LYS A 368 -9.28 -15.22 -17.52
CA LYS A 368 -9.38 -14.24 -18.62
C LYS A 368 -9.29 -12.81 -18.11
N LEU A 369 -9.97 -12.50 -17.01
CA LEU A 369 -9.95 -11.17 -16.40
C LEU A 369 -8.54 -10.81 -15.88
N ALA A 370 -7.81 -11.77 -15.27
CA ALA A 370 -6.44 -11.58 -14.85
C ALA A 370 -5.52 -11.25 -16.04
N ARG A 371 -5.66 -11.94 -17.18
CA ARG A 371 -4.94 -11.60 -18.40
C ARG A 371 -5.29 -10.23 -18.95
N GLU A 372 -6.56 -9.85 -18.94
CA GLU A 372 -7.02 -8.52 -19.37
C GLU A 372 -6.41 -7.43 -18.48
N ALA A 373 -6.46 -7.59 -17.15
CA ALA A 373 -5.89 -6.67 -16.18
C ALA A 373 -4.35 -6.53 -16.35
N ALA A 374 -3.64 -7.64 -16.50
CA ALA A 374 -2.19 -7.63 -16.74
C ALA A 374 -1.82 -6.95 -18.08
N THR A 375 -2.66 -7.14 -19.12
CA THR A 375 -2.44 -6.52 -20.43
C THR A 375 -2.68 -5.01 -20.40
N GLU A 376 -3.74 -4.56 -19.73
CA GLU A 376 -4.11 -3.15 -19.66
C GLU A 376 -3.25 -2.35 -18.68
N GLY A 377 -2.72 -2.99 -17.61
CA GLY A 377 -1.85 -2.38 -16.63
C GLY A 377 -0.42 -2.16 -17.11
N ALA A 378 0.03 -2.87 -18.14
CA ALA A 378 1.39 -2.69 -18.67
C ALA A 378 1.53 -1.35 -19.42
N VAL A 379 2.62 -0.63 -19.14
CA VAL A 379 2.87 0.72 -19.66
C VAL A 379 4.01 0.71 -20.66
N LEU A 380 3.75 1.16 -21.88
CA LEU A 380 4.78 1.38 -22.89
C LEU A 380 5.50 2.71 -22.63
N LEU A 381 6.74 2.64 -22.15
CA LEU A 381 7.54 3.80 -21.77
C LEU A 381 8.34 4.39 -22.94
N LYS A 382 8.78 3.53 -23.88
CA LYS A 382 9.55 3.94 -25.07
C LYS A 382 9.29 3.01 -26.25
N ASN A 383 9.18 3.59 -27.44
CA ASN A 383 9.07 2.82 -28.69
C ASN A 383 9.70 3.58 -29.86
N GLN A 384 11.02 3.51 -29.95
CA GLN A 384 11.79 4.20 -31.00
C GLN A 384 11.66 3.47 -32.35
N SER A 385 11.40 4.24 -33.39
CA SER A 385 11.33 3.74 -34.79
C SER A 385 10.33 2.59 -35.00
N GLY A 386 9.32 2.46 -34.10
CA GLY A 386 8.32 1.39 -34.19
C GLY A 386 8.94 0.00 -34.00
N THR A 387 9.85 -0.13 -33.01
CA THR A 387 10.44 -1.43 -32.61
C THR A 387 9.36 -2.40 -32.19
N LEU A 388 8.37 -1.92 -31.48
CA LEU A 388 7.15 -2.64 -31.10
C LEU A 388 5.95 -2.13 -31.91
N PRO A 389 4.96 -2.99 -32.20
CA PRO A 389 4.97 -4.43 -31.94
C PRO A 389 5.95 -5.16 -32.86
N LEU A 390 6.45 -6.29 -32.36
CA LEU A 390 7.31 -7.18 -33.14
C LEU A 390 6.58 -7.64 -34.42
N LYS A 391 7.33 -7.80 -35.49
CA LYS A 391 6.74 -8.29 -36.75
C LYS A 391 6.25 -9.73 -36.55
N LYS A 392 5.12 -10.10 -37.15
CA LYS A 392 4.63 -11.49 -37.13
C LYS A 392 5.60 -12.51 -37.73
N SER A 393 6.58 -12.03 -38.51
CA SER A 393 7.66 -12.82 -39.06
C SER A 393 8.83 -13.00 -38.09
N ALA A 394 8.89 -12.27 -36.99
CA ALA A 394 9.92 -12.43 -35.96
C ALA A 394 9.58 -13.66 -35.11
N LYS A 395 10.03 -14.82 -35.54
CA LYS A 395 9.76 -16.10 -34.91
C LYS A 395 10.91 -16.70 -34.15
N ASP A 396 12.11 -16.23 -34.40
CA ASP A 396 13.31 -16.64 -33.68
C ASP A 396 13.70 -15.55 -32.68
N VAL A 397 13.06 -15.62 -31.48
CA VAL A 397 13.23 -14.64 -30.41
C VAL A 397 13.87 -15.31 -29.20
N ALA A 398 14.77 -14.58 -28.55
CA ALA A 398 15.30 -14.98 -27.24
C ALA A 398 14.70 -14.13 -26.12
N VAL A 399 14.44 -14.76 -24.97
CA VAL A 399 13.98 -14.11 -23.73
C VAL A 399 15.04 -14.29 -22.67
N VAL A 400 15.60 -13.22 -22.16
CA VAL A 400 16.73 -13.27 -21.22
C VAL A 400 16.51 -12.33 -20.04
N GLY A 401 17.20 -12.57 -18.94
CA GLY A 401 17.16 -11.78 -17.73
C GLY A 401 16.64 -12.55 -16.52
N PRO A 402 16.84 -12.05 -15.29
CA PRO A 402 16.53 -12.76 -14.07
C PRO A 402 15.02 -13.05 -13.88
N LEU A 403 14.16 -12.31 -14.58
CA LEU A 403 12.70 -12.48 -14.55
C LEU A 403 12.16 -13.10 -15.87
N ALA A 404 13.02 -13.62 -16.75
CA ALA A 404 12.62 -14.19 -18.03
C ALA A 404 11.76 -15.45 -17.90
N ASP A 405 12.08 -16.30 -16.93
CA ASP A 405 11.47 -17.63 -16.73
C ASP A 405 11.00 -17.86 -15.30
N THR A 406 10.60 -16.80 -14.62
CA THR A 406 10.06 -16.89 -13.26
C THR A 406 8.98 -15.84 -13.02
N LEU A 407 8.07 -16.13 -12.09
CA LEU A 407 7.12 -15.18 -11.52
C LEU A 407 7.25 -15.24 -10.01
N TYR A 408 7.54 -14.14 -9.37
CA TYR A 408 7.57 -14.01 -7.92
C TYR A 408 6.21 -13.55 -7.39
N SER A 409 5.80 -14.12 -6.25
CA SER A 409 4.65 -13.66 -5.47
C SER A 409 5.13 -12.71 -4.38
N ASP A 410 4.38 -11.64 -4.12
CA ASP A 410 4.60 -10.75 -3.00
C ASP A 410 3.98 -11.29 -1.69
N TRP A 411 4.12 -10.54 -0.60
CA TRP A 411 3.65 -10.96 0.72
C TRP A 411 2.13 -11.12 0.78
N TYR A 412 1.37 -10.24 0.12
CA TYR A 412 -0.10 -10.22 0.12
C TYR A 412 -0.73 -10.96 -1.07
N SER A 413 0.00 -11.88 -1.67
CA SER A 413 -0.47 -12.71 -2.78
C SER A 413 -1.10 -14.02 -2.30
N GLY A 414 -2.07 -14.53 -3.05
CA GLY A 414 -2.48 -15.92 -3.00
C GLY A 414 -1.46 -16.84 -3.69
N THR A 415 -1.64 -18.14 -3.55
CA THR A 415 -0.84 -19.12 -4.29
C THR A 415 -1.26 -19.13 -5.76
N LEU A 416 -0.29 -18.93 -6.66
CA LEU A 416 -0.54 -19.00 -8.10
C LEU A 416 -0.99 -20.42 -8.49
N PRO A 417 -2.18 -20.59 -9.06
CA PRO A 417 -2.67 -21.93 -9.47
C PRO A 417 -1.90 -22.49 -10.66
N TYR A 418 -1.33 -21.61 -11.47
CA TYR A 418 -0.37 -21.90 -12.53
C TYR A 418 0.47 -20.66 -12.81
N LYS A 419 1.57 -20.83 -13.54
CA LYS A 419 2.47 -19.73 -13.91
C LYS A 419 2.65 -19.72 -15.42
N VAL A 420 2.45 -18.56 -16.03
CA VAL A 420 2.87 -18.32 -17.43
C VAL A 420 3.97 -17.27 -17.38
N THR A 421 5.22 -17.72 -17.46
CA THR A 421 6.39 -16.84 -17.46
C THR A 421 6.49 -16.04 -18.77
N PRO A 422 7.24 -14.94 -18.81
CA PRO A 422 7.49 -14.22 -20.06
C PRO A 422 8.00 -15.14 -21.20
N ALA A 423 8.90 -16.08 -20.88
CA ALA A 423 9.39 -17.06 -21.86
C ALA A 423 8.30 -18.01 -22.35
N ASP A 424 7.45 -18.53 -21.43
CA ASP A 424 6.34 -19.42 -21.75
C ASP A 424 5.30 -18.74 -22.65
N GLY A 425 4.89 -17.52 -22.28
CA GLY A 425 3.91 -16.75 -23.02
C GLY A 425 4.35 -16.46 -24.46
N ILE A 426 5.66 -16.11 -24.65
CA ILE A 426 6.23 -15.89 -25.98
C ILE A 426 6.36 -17.22 -26.73
N ALA A 427 6.78 -18.31 -26.09
CA ALA A 427 6.85 -19.64 -26.72
C ALA A 427 5.47 -20.09 -27.20
N ALA A 428 4.45 -19.98 -26.35
CA ALA A 428 3.07 -20.30 -26.70
C ALA A 428 2.57 -19.43 -27.88
N LYS A 429 2.89 -18.15 -27.88
CA LYS A 429 2.55 -17.23 -28.97
C LYS A 429 3.17 -17.60 -30.30
N LEU A 430 4.40 -18.10 -30.28
CA LEU A 430 5.12 -18.54 -31.46
C LEU A 430 4.74 -19.96 -31.91
N GLY A 431 4.02 -20.71 -31.07
CA GLY A 431 3.65 -22.10 -31.32
C GLY A 431 4.84 -23.05 -31.24
N VAL A 432 5.82 -22.74 -30.36
CA VAL A 432 6.99 -23.57 -30.08
C VAL A 432 6.97 -24.06 -28.64
N SER A 433 7.66 -25.16 -28.35
CA SER A 433 7.72 -25.69 -26.99
C SER A 433 8.57 -24.83 -26.04
N GLN A 434 9.58 -24.13 -26.58
CA GLN A 434 10.49 -23.29 -25.83
C GLN A 434 11.17 -22.28 -26.76
N VAL A 435 11.45 -21.09 -26.27
CA VAL A 435 12.30 -20.08 -26.89
C VAL A 435 13.73 -20.18 -26.37
N ALA A 436 14.70 -19.59 -27.09
CA ALA A 436 16.04 -19.42 -26.55
C ALA A 436 15.97 -18.53 -25.30
N GLN A 437 16.54 -18.99 -24.18
CA GLN A 437 16.46 -18.28 -22.92
C GLN A 437 17.76 -18.35 -22.10
N SER A 438 17.93 -17.36 -21.22
CA SER A 438 18.99 -17.32 -20.21
C SER A 438 18.58 -16.33 -19.12
N GLU A 439 18.68 -16.70 -17.87
CA GLU A 439 18.45 -15.75 -16.77
C GLU A 439 19.50 -14.64 -16.69
N GLY A 440 20.61 -14.79 -17.41
CA GLY A 440 21.66 -13.77 -17.49
C GLY A 440 22.41 -13.55 -16.17
N VAL A 441 22.32 -14.52 -15.25
CA VAL A 441 22.98 -14.50 -13.94
C VAL A 441 24.21 -15.39 -13.94
N ASP A 442 25.24 -14.97 -13.21
CA ASP A 442 26.47 -15.73 -13.08
C ASP A 442 26.22 -17.00 -12.27
N ARG A 443 26.83 -18.10 -12.72
CA ARG A 443 26.96 -19.31 -11.88
C ARG A 443 28.35 -19.32 -11.30
N ILE A 444 28.44 -19.40 -9.98
CA ILE A 444 29.70 -19.36 -9.23
C ILE A 444 29.89 -20.60 -8.37
N ALA A 445 31.16 -20.88 -8.05
CA ALA A 445 31.52 -21.74 -6.95
C ALA A 445 32.31 -20.92 -5.90
N LEU A 446 32.01 -21.12 -4.63
CA LEU A 446 32.71 -20.48 -3.51
C LEU A 446 33.68 -21.50 -2.89
N LYS A 447 34.96 -21.23 -3.01
CA LYS A 447 36.01 -22.12 -2.51
C LYS A 447 36.72 -21.49 -1.32
N ASN A 448 36.71 -22.15 -0.19
CA ASN A 448 37.43 -21.71 1.01
C ASN A 448 38.94 -21.56 0.71
N ALA A 449 39.47 -20.36 0.89
CA ALA A 449 40.87 -20.06 0.58
C ALA A 449 41.90 -20.78 1.47
N ALA A 450 41.50 -21.16 2.67
CA ALA A 450 42.37 -21.85 3.63
C ALA A 450 42.36 -23.38 3.44
N THR A 451 41.18 -23.98 3.25
CA THR A 451 41.03 -25.44 3.17
C THR A 451 41.05 -25.97 1.73
N GLY A 452 40.66 -25.14 0.75
CA GLY A 452 40.47 -25.56 -0.63
C GLY A 452 39.14 -26.29 -0.88
N GLU A 453 38.27 -26.40 0.14
CA GLU A 453 36.96 -27.01 0.03
C GLU A 453 35.92 -26.04 -0.51
N TYR A 454 34.84 -26.55 -1.08
CA TYR A 454 33.78 -25.75 -1.69
C TYR A 454 32.54 -25.70 -0.80
N VAL A 455 31.88 -24.56 -0.75
CA VAL A 455 30.51 -24.46 -0.23
C VAL A 455 29.64 -25.40 -1.05
N THR A 456 28.99 -26.34 -0.39
CA THR A 456 28.22 -27.42 -1.01
C THR A 456 26.80 -27.42 -0.47
N ALA A 457 25.84 -27.39 -1.38
CA ALA A 457 24.41 -27.45 -1.10
C ALA A 457 23.91 -28.89 -1.03
N GLY A 458 22.79 -29.11 -0.36
CA GLY A 458 22.06 -30.38 -0.38
C GLY A 458 21.57 -30.72 -1.80
N THR A 459 21.51 -32.00 -2.12
CA THR A 459 21.02 -32.50 -3.42
C THR A 459 19.56 -32.96 -3.35
N ASP A 460 19.04 -33.21 -2.14
CA ASP A 460 17.69 -33.68 -1.91
C ASP A 460 16.67 -32.52 -1.76
N ALA A 461 15.39 -32.87 -1.88
CA ALA A 461 14.30 -31.89 -1.78
C ALA A 461 14.13 -31.31 -0.37
N ASP A 462 14.58 -32.04 0.66
CA ASP A 462 14.35 -31.71 2.07
C ASP A 462 15.43 -30.79 2.69
N GLY A 463 16.38 -30.31 1.89
CA GLY A 463 17.35 -29.30 2.31
C GLY A 463 18.32 -29.78 3.40
N GLU A 464 19.37 -30.48 3.01
CA GLU A 464 20.49 -30.73 3.95
C GLU A 464 21.24 -29.42 4.23
N PRO A 465 21.81 -29.25 5.44
CA PRO A 465 22.64 -28.07 5.75
C PRO A 465 23.81 -27.92 4.78
N LEU A 466 24.07 -26.67 4.38
CA LEU A 466 25.26 -26.35 3.59
C LEU A 466 26.53 -26.75 4.34
N LYS A 467 27.49 -27.32 3.61
CA LYS A 467 28.78 -27.76 4.16
C LYS A 467 29.93 -27.34 3.27
N GLU A 468 31.14 -27.33 3.81
CA GLU A 468 32.37 -27.31 2.99
C GLU A 468 32.78 -28.75 2.67
N THR A 469 33.03 -29.04 1.38
CA THR A 469 33.47 -30.34 0.91
C THR A 469 34.55 -30.25 -0.16
N ALA A 470 35.35 -31.32 -0.30
CA ALA A 470 36.46 -31.37 -1.23
C ALA A 470 36.06 -31.56 -2.72
N GLY A 471 34.78 -31.90 -2.96
CA GLY A 471 34.29 -32.20 -4.31
C GLY A 471 33.86 -30.93 -5.06
N SER A 472 33.82 -31.01 -6.42
CA SER A 472 33.23 -29.99 -7.28
C SER A 472 32.13 -30.58 -8.16
N GLY A 473 31.13 -29.78 -8.53
CA GLY A 473 29.98 -30.21 -9.34
C GLY A 473 28.73 -29.39 -9.05
N ALA A 474 27.57 -29.83 -9.55
CA ALA A 474 26.33 -29.06 -9.44
C ALA A 474 25.98 -28.66 -7.99
N ALA A 475 26.32 -29.47 -7.00
CA ALA A 475 26.09 -29.16 -5.60
C ALA A 475 26.96 -28.00 -5.06
N THR A 476 28.11 -27.73 -5.70
CA THR A 476 28.99 -26.61 -5.32
C THR A 476 28.78 -25.35 -6.18
N GLU A 477 27.82 -25.38 -7.07
CA GLU A 477 27.53 -24.28 -8.00
C GLU A 477 26.24 -23.57 -7.63
N PHE A 478 26.29 -22.24 -7.66
CA PHE A 478 25.14 -21.39 -7.32
C PHE A 478 24.92 -20.33 -8.41
N ASP A 479 23.69 -20.19 -8.88
CA ASP A 479 23.24 -19.05 -9.67
C ASP A 479 23.05 -17.83 -8.73
N VAL A 480 23.65 -16.70 -9.06
CA VAL A 480 23.68 -15.48 -8.23
C VAL A 480 22.79 -14.43 -8.83
N PHE A 481 21.68 -14.12 -8.17
CA PHE A 481 20.78 -13.04 -8.57
C PHE A 481 21.13 -11.78 -7.80
N ASP A 482 21.50 -10.72 -8.49
CA ASP A 482 21.76 -9.38 -7.93
C ASP A 482 20.47 -8.57 -7.91
N TRP A 483 20.07 -8.13 -6.71
CA TRP A 483 18.87 -7.33 -6.48
C TRP A 483 19.19 -5.86 -6.16
N GLY A 484 20.44 -5.44 -6.24
CA GLY A 484 20.90 -4.09 -5.90
C GLY A 484 21.33 -3.95 -4.45
N SER A 485 21.91 -2.81 -4.10
CA SER A 485 22.43 -2.50 -2.76
C SER A 485 23.38 -3.58 -2.19
N GLY A 486 24.01 -4.37 -3.06
CA GLY A 486 24.89 -5.48 -2.73
C GLY A 486 24.15 -6.73 -2.22
N VAL A 487 22.85 -6.76 -2.27
CA VAL A 487 22.03 -7.93 -1.87
C VAL A 487 21.93 -8.91 -3.03
N VAL A 488 22.26 -10.16 -2.75
CA VAL A 488 22.14 -11.27 -3.70
C VAL A 488 21.33 -12.42 -3.09
N THR A 489 20.74 -13.24 -3.98
CA THR A 489 20.22 -14.55 -3.61
C THR A 489 21.00 -15.63 -4.33
N LEU A 490 21.19 -16.77 -3.67
CA LEU A 490 21.95 -17.92 -4.16
C LEU A 490 21.00 -19.07 -4.45
N ARG A 491 20.90 -19.50 -5.71
CA ARG A 491 20.10 -20.66 -6.09
C ARG A 491 21.01 -21.82 -6.46
N SER A 492 20.89 -22.94 -5.73
CA SER A 492 21.71 -24.13 -5.97
C SER A 492 21.44 -24.73 -7.35
N ALA A 493 22.52 -25.05 -8.09
CA ALA A 493 22.42 -25.75 -9.35
C ALA A 493 22.05 -27.25 -9.20
N ALA A 494 22.15 -27.81 -7.99
CA ALA A 494 21.83 -29.21 -7.73
C ALA A 494 20.34 -29.50 -7.78
N ASN A 495 19.50 -28.63 -7.17
CA ASN A 495 18.06 -28.83 -7.04
C ASN A 495 17.21 -27.63 -7.52
N GLY A 496 17.83 -26.54 -7.97
CA GLY A 496 17.14 -25.34 -8.45
C GLY A 496 16.48 -24.50 -7.36
N LYS A 497 16.77 -24.75 -6.07
CA LYS A 497 16.17 -24.04 -4.95
C LYS A 497 17.12 -23.01 -4.35
N TYR A 498 16.53 -21.98 -3.73
CA TYR A 498 17.27 -20.89 -3.08
C TYR A 498 17.78 -21.31 -1.70
N VAL A 499 19.00 -20.89 -1.40
CA VAL A 499 19.61 -21.00 -0.07
C VAL A 499 18.95 -20.00 0.87
N GLY A 500 18.59 -20.44 2.05
CA GLY A 500 18.04 -19.60 3.11
C GLY A 500 18.45 -20.08 4.50
N TYR A 501 18.26 -19.25 5.51
CA TYR A 501 18.45 -19.59 6.91
C TYR A 501 17.13 -20.08 7.51
N ASN A 502 17.12 -21.26 8.10
CA ASN A 502 15.92 -21.89 8.69
C ASN A 502 15.89 -21.83 10.23
N TRP A 503 16.51 -20.82 10.83
CA TRP A 503 16.70 -20.60 12.27
C TRP A 503 17.70 -21.54 12.95
N SER A 504 18.25 -22.50 12.24
CA SER A 504 19.26 -23.41 12.77
C SER A 504 20.46 -23.62 11.83
N SER A 505 20.24 -23.64 10.55
CA SER A 505 21.24 -23.87 9.51
C SER A 505 20.88 -23.20 8.20
N PHE A 506 21.83 -23.14 7.28
CA PHE A 506 21.59 -22.72 5.89
C PHE A 506 21.23 -23.94 5.05
N VAL A 507 20.09 -23.86 4.37
CA VAL A 507 19.54 -24.95 3.54
C VAL A 507 19.06 -24.41 2.20
N ASN A 508 19.04 -25.21 1.14
CA ASN A 508 18.53 -24.87 -0.16
C ASN A 508 17.20 -25.58 -0.43
N ASP A 509 16.14 -25.10 0.23
CA ASP A 509 14.80 -25.68 0.18
C ASP A 509 13.70 -24.78 -0.35
N GLN A 510 13.99 -23.48 -0.57
CA GLN A 510 12.99 -22.49 -0.98
C GLN A 510 12.87 -22.40 -2.49
N VAL A 511 11.63 -22.38 -3.02
CA VAL A 511 11.35 -22.25 -4.46
C VAL A 511 11.45 -20.81 -4.96
N GLN A 512 11.32 -19.84 -4.05
CA GLN A 512 11.52 -18.40 -4.29
C GLN A 512 11.96 -17.72 -2.99
N PRO A 513 12.64 -16.57 -3.07
CA PRO A 513 12.82 -15.72 -1.89
C PRO A 513 11.47 -15.27 -1.34
N GLY A 514 11.30 -15.30 -0.02
CA GLY A 514 10.02 -14.93 0.60
C GLY A 514 10.01 -15.14 2.12
N GLY A 515 8.81 -15.16 2.70
CA GLY A 515 8.60 -15.17 4.15
C GLY A 515 8.82 -13.80 4.78
N TRP A 516 8.41 -13.63 6.05
CA TRP A 516 8.47 -12.32 6.72
C TRP A 516 9.87 -11.72 6.79
N PHE A 517 10.90 -12.51 6.92
CA PHE A 517 12.28 -12.01 7.01
C PHE A 517 13.08 -12.16 5.71
N ALA A 518 12.48 -12.70 4.63
CA ALA A 518 13.18 -12.94 3.37
C ALA A 518 14.59 -13.53 3.58
N GLN A 519 14.64 -14.66 4.27
CA GLN A 519 15.87 -15.32 4.80
C GLN A 519 16.81 -15.87 3.71
N GLN A 520 16.57 -15.56 2.45
CA GLN A 520 17.38 -15.97 1.29
C GLN A 520 18.36 -14.86 0.85
N GLN A 521 18.50 -13.80 1.64
CA GLN A 521 19.36 -12.65 1.33
C GLN A 521 20.79 -12.85 1.82
N PHE A 522 21.76 -12.54 0.96
CA PHE A 522 23.19 -12.59 1.27
C PHE A 522 23.89 -11.36 0.69
N LYS A 523 25.12 -11.09 1.19
CA LYS A 523 26.07 -10.15 0.61
C LYS A 523 27.40 -10.84 0.41
N LEU A 524 27.99 -10.71 -0.77
CA LEU A 524 29.36 -11.14 -1.09
C LEU A 524 30.29 -9.94 -0.88
N GLU A 525 30.93 -9.85 0.29
CA GLU A 525 31.80 -8.74 0.66
C GLU A 525 33.24 -9.03 0.22
N GLU A 526 33.68 -8.31 -0.84
CA GLU A 526 35.06 -8.42 -1.34
C GLU A 526 36.06 -7.87 -0.31
N GLN A 527 37.13 -8.61 -0.09
CA GLN A 527 38.19 -8.26 0.86
C GLN A 527 39.41 -7.71 0.10
N PRO A 528 40.31 -6.96 0.76
CA PRO A 528 41.51 -6.39 0.12
C PRO A 528 42.44 -7.40 -0.52
N ASP A 529 42.40 -8.66 -0.15
CA ASP A 529 43.18 -9.76 -0.71
C ASP A 529 42.52 -10.45 -1.92
N GLY A 530 41.36 -9.96 -2.34
CA GLY A 530 40.57 -10.51 -3.45
C GLY A 530 39.71 -11.72 -3.08
N THR A 531 39.64 -12.08 -1.80
CA THR A 531 38.69 -13.08 -1.31
C THR A 531 37.33 -12.43 -0.98
N TYR A 532 36.33 -13.24 -0.66
CA TYR A 532 34.97 -12.80 -0.31
C TYR A 532 34.57 -13.39 1.02
N LEU A 533 33.95 -12.56 1.86
CA LEU A 533 33.15 -13.05 2.98
C LEU A 533 31.71 -13.19 2.53
N LEU A 534 31.07 -14.28 2.95
CA LEU A 534 29.63 -14.47 2.74
C LEU A 534 28.88 -13.97 3.98
N ARG A 535 28.15 -12.87 3.84
CA ARG A 535 27.34 -12.30 4.90
C ARG A 535 25.88 -12.64 4.68
N TYR A 536 25.25 -13.16 5.69
CA TYR A 536 23.80 -13.34 5.77
C TYR A 536 23.14 -11.97 5.98
N ALA A 537 22.01 -11.72 5.29
CA ALA A 537 21.33 -10.44 5.29
C ALA A 537 19.79 -10.57 5.32
N GLY A 538 19.26 -11.64 5.89
CA GLY A 538 17.83 -11.73 6.19
C GLY A 538 17.40 -10.60 7.11
N TYR A 539 16.18 -10.10 6.94
CA TYR A 539 15.70 -8.90 7.63
C TYR A 539 15.68 -9.00 9.16
N GLU A 540 15.58 -10.20 9.73
CA GLU A 540 15.71 -10.39 11.18
C GLU A 540 17.06 -9.95 11.73
N THR A 541 18.10 -9.88 10.88
CA THR A 541 19.44 -9.39 11.30
C THR A 541 19.46 -7.88 11.57
N GLU A 542 18.44 -7.14 11.16
CA GLU A 542 18.25 -5.71 11.40
C GLU A 542 17.44 -5.44 12.68
N GLU A 543 16.80 -6.47 13.23
CA GLU A 543 15.97 -6.36 14.42
C GLU A 543 16.78 -6.20 15.70
N SER A 544 16.30 -5.39 16.63
CA SER A 544 16.99 -5.10 17.90
C SER A 544 17.20 -6.33 18.80
N TRP A 545 16.37 -7.36 18.62
CA TRP A 545 16.48 -8.63 19.38
C TRP A 545 17.49 -9.60 18.77
N TRP A 546 17.99 -9.34 17.54
CA TRP A 546 18.98 -10.21 16.90
C TRP A 546 20.30 -10.14 17.66
N GLY A 547 20.68 -11.25 18.29
CA GLY A 547 21.91 -11.38 19.08
C GLY A 547 22.99 -12.24 18.45
N ASN A 548 22.72 -12.79 17.23
CA ASN A 548 23.64 -13.71 16.58
C ASN A 548 24.57 -12.97 15.60
N PRO A 549 25.77 -13.55 15.32
CA PRO A 549 26.62 -13.09 14.25
C PRO A 549 25.92 -13.26 12.88
N VAL A 550 26.49 -12.65 11.83
CA VAL A 550 25.87 -12.60 10.49
C VAL A 550 26.77 -13.14 9.37
N TYR A 551 27.99 -13.58 9.66
CA TYR A 551 28.89 -14.14 8.64
C TYR A 551 28.82 -15.67 8.62
N LEU A 552 29.08 -16.26 7.47
CA LEU A 552 29.14 -17.72 7.31
C LEU A 552 30.56 -18.26 7.51
N GLY A 553 30.62 -19.37 8.19
CA GLY A 553 31.85 -20.15 8.37
C GLY A 553 31.55 -21.54 8.91
N PRO A 554 32.51 -22.47 8.87
CA PRO A 554 32.37 -23.80 9.48
C PRO A 554 32.10 -23.71 10.98
N THR A 555 31.03 -24.33 11.45
CA THR A 555 30.65 -24.36 12.88
C THR A 555 30.82 -25.75 13.50
N GLY A 556 31.00 -26.78 12.68
CA GLY A 556 31.19 -28.19 13.11
C GLY A 556 32.46 -28.81 12.53
N THR A 557 32.87 -29.95 13.06
CA THR A 557 34.02 -30.74 12.54
C THR A 557 33.72 -31.44 11.21
N ASP A 558 32.45 -31.44 10.78
CA ASP A 558 31.96 -32.01 9.53
C ASP A 558 31.82 -30.99 8.40
N GLY A 559 32.34 -29.76 8.62
CA GLY A 559 32.29 -28.69 7.63
C GLY A 559 30.94 -27.98 7.50
N THR A 560 29.95 -28.25 8.37
CA THR A 560 28.65 -27.60 8.35
C THR A 560 28.80 -26.08 8.52
N LEU A 561 28.15 -25.32 7.64
CA LEU A 561 28.18 -23.87 7.67
C LEU A 561 27.12 -23.32 8.63
N GLY A 562 27.52 -22.35 9.42
CA GLY A 562 26.63 -21.61 10.34
C GLY A 562 27.03 -20.18 10.48
N LEU A 563 26.35 -19.48 11.38
CA LEU A 563 26.61 -18.07 11.67
C LEU A 563 27.81 -17.95 12.60
N VAL A 564 28.80 -17.13 12.21
CA VAL A 564 30.03 -16.85 12.95
C VAL A 564 30.30 -15.36 12.99
N ALA A 565 31.14 -14.93 13.94
CA ALA A 565 31.64 -13.54 13.97
C ALA A 565 32.54 -13.28 12.75
N LYS A 566 32.70 -11.99 12.38
CA LYS A 566 33.42 -11.60 11.17
C LYS A 566 34.87 -12.10 11.15
N ASP A 567 35.54 -12.11 12.27
CA ASP A 567 36.92 -12.58 12.43
C ASP A 567 37.08 -14.12 12.35
N ALA A 568 35.98 -14.85 12.51
CA ALA A 568 35.91 -16.29 12.36
C ALA A 568 35.27 -16.72 11.02
N ALA A 569 34.88 -15.76 10.18
CA ALA A 569 34.26 -16.03 8.89
C ALA A 569 35.24 -16.69 7.91
N ALA A 570 34.74 -17.62 7.10
CA ALA A 570 35.53 -18.23 6.06
C ALA A 570 35.76 -17.23 4.93
N HIS A 571 36.99 -17.20 4.40
CA HIS A 571 37.35 -16.44 3.22
C HIS A 571 37.21 -17.34 1.98
N TYR A 572 36.45 -16.91 1.00
CA TYR A 572 36.21 -17.68 -0.20
C TYR A 572 36.81 -17.02 -1.43
N THR A 573 37.39 -17.79 -2.33
CA THR A 573 37.55 -17.38 -3.72
C THR A 573 36.27 -17.62 -4.48
N LYS A 574 35.92 -16.72 -5.38
CA LYS A 574 34.72 -16.79 -6.20
C LYS A 574 35.13 -17.20 -7.64
N ASP A 575 34.89 -18.47 -7.94
CA ASP A 575 35.14 -19.01 -9.28
C ASP A 575 33.89 -18.85 -10.14
N VAL A 576 33.94 -18.05 -11.22
CA VAL A 576 32.84 -17.94 -12.18
C VAL A 576 32.85 -19.15 -13.10
N VAL A 577 31.93 -20.09 -12.82
CA VAL A 577 31.78 -21.32 -13.61
C VAL A 577 31.10 -21.05 -14.96
N ARG A 578 30.15 -20.12 -14.97
CA ARG A 578 29.43 -19.67 -16.15
C ARG A 578 29.12 -18.18 -16.04
N SER A 579 29.57 -17.39 -17.01
CA SER A 579 29.16 -15.99 -17.11
C SER A 579 27.70 -15.91 -17.57
N GLY A 580 26.85 -15.25 -16.79
CA GLY A 580 25.46 -15.03 -17.15
C GLY A 580 25.30 -14.10 -18.33
N VAL A 581 26.11 -13.04 -18.37
CA VAL A 581 26.12 -12.09 -19.49
C VAL A 581 26.52 -12.78 -20.80
N ASP A 582 27.58 -13.62 -20.80
CA ASP A 582 28.00 -14.33 -22.00
C ASP A 582 26.95 -15.35 -22.47
N ALA A 583 26.30 -16.03 -21.55
CA ALA A 583 25.20 -16.95 -21.86
C ALA A 583 24.02 -16.23 -22.50
N ALA A 584 23.62 -15.07 -21.95
CA ALA A 584 22.55 -14.25 -22.50
C ALA A 584 22.92 -13.68 -23.89
N VAL A 585 24.16 -13.19 -24.06
CA VAL A 585 24.69 -12.71 -25.36
C VAL A 585 24.66 -13.83 -26.41
N ALA A 586 25.06 -15.04 -26.03
CA ALA A 586 24.99 -16.21 -26.90
C ALA A 586 23.55 -16.56 -27.31
N ALA A 587 22.60 -16.49 -26.35
CA ALA A 587 21.19 -16.77 -26.61
C ALA A 587 20.55 -15.78 -27.58
N VAL A 588 20.94 -14.49 -27.57
CA VAL A 588 20.32 -13.43 -28.39
C VAL A 588 21.00 -13.19 -29.72
N LYS A 589 22.19 -13.73 -29.92
CA LYS A 589 23.00 -13.51 -31.13
C LYS A 589 22.30 -14.11 -32.34
N GLY A 590 22.08 -13.29 -33.37
CA GLY A 590 21.46 -13.71 -34.61
C GLY A 590 19.95 -13.87 -34.57
N LYS A 591 19.31 -13.62 -33.42
CA LYS A 591 17.85 -13.70 -33.25
C LYS A 591 17.13 -12.53 -33.92
N ASP A 592 15.87 -12.74 -34.27
CA ASP A 592 15.01 -11.72 -34.87
C ASP A 592 14.76 -10.54 -33.89
N ALA A 593 14.67 -10.85 -32.59
CA ALA A 593 14.60 -9.88 -31.50
C ALA A 593 15.12 -10.50 -30.19
N ALA A 594 15.53 -9.64 -29.25
CA ALA A 594 15.85 -10.00 -27.87
C ALA A 594 14.86 -9.31 -26.94
N VAL A 595 14.26 -10.07 -26.04
CA VAL A 595 13.43 -9.56 -24.94
C VAL A 595 14.21 -9.74 -23.66
N VAL A 596 14.48 -8.64 -22.95
CA VAL A 596 15.21 -8.65 -21.68
C VAL A 596 14.23 -8.31 -20.57
N VAL A 597 14.04 -9.21 -19.62
CA VAL A 597 13.13 -8.99 -18.46
C VAL A 597 13.99 -8.79 -17.23
N VAL A 598 13.95 -7.58 -16.69
CA VAL A 598 14.69 -7.13 -15.51
C VAL A 598 13.72 -6.48 -14.52
N GLY A 599 14.15 -6.26 -13.30
CA GLY A 599 13.30 -5.59 -12.31
C GLY A 599 13.64 -5.94 -10.88
N SER A 600 12.64 -5.96 -10.01
CA SER A 600 12.77 -6.19 -8.59
C SER A 600 12.30 -7.58 -8.16
N ASN A 601 12.74 -7.99 -6.97
CA ASN A 601 12.10 -9.07 -6.23
C ASN A 601 11.16 -8.45 -5.19
N PRO A 602 9.87 -8.80 -5.16
CA PRO A 602 8.87 -8.16 -4.28
C PRO A 602 9.07 -8.48 -2.79
N SER A 603 9.93 -9.45 -2.44
CA SER A 603 10.27 -9.74 -1.05
C SER A 603 11.57 -9.07 -0.58
N ILE A 604 12.37 -8.46 -1.51
CA ILE A 604 13.72 -7.96 -1.22
C ILE A 604 13.84 -6.45 -1.49
N ASN A 605 13.27 -5.95 -2.58
CA ASN A 605 13.48 -4.57 -3.03
C ASN A 605 12.49 -3.56 -2.45
N GLY A 606 12.04 -3.75 -1.24
CA GLY A 606 11.01 -3.00 -0.55
C GLY A 606 9.75 -3.86 -0.36
N ARG A 607 9.16 -3.76 0.80
CA ARG A 607 7.96 -4.49 1.22
C ARG A 607 7.48 -3.95 2.56
N GLU A 608 6.42 -4.49 3.12
CA GLU A 608 6.02 -4.19 4.49
C GLU A 608 7.18 -4.40 5.47
N ALA A 609 7.35 -3.46 6.38
CA ALA A 609 8.42 -3.26 7.36
C ALA A 609 9.77 -2.82 6.76
N HIS A 610 9.94 -2.73 5.45
CA HIS A 610 11.23 -2.38 4.83
C HIS A 610 11.06 -1.41 3.66
N ASP A 611 11.50 -0.16 3.85
CA ASP A 611 11.60 0.82 2.78
C ASP A 611 12.74 0.50 1.81
N ARG A 612 12.60 0.97 0.56
CA ARG A 612 13.66 0.85 -0.44
C ARG A 612 14.85 1.74 -0.08
N THR A 613 16.04 1.17 -0.18
CA THR A 613 17.30 1.88 0.04
C THR A 613 17.90 2.45 -1.25
N ASP A 614 17.41 2.04 -2.43
CA ASP A 614 17.90 2.45 -3.74
C ASP A 614 16.75 2.40 -4.76
N MET A 615 16.71 3.39 -5.65
CA MET A 615 15.70 3.48 -6.71
C MET A 615 16.20 2.94 -8.06
N SER A 616 17.45 2.49 -8.18
CA SER A 616 18.03 2.03 -9.44
C SER A 616 17.74 0.55 -9.70
N LEU A 617 17.97 0.12 -10.94
CA LEU A 617 18.13 -1.29 -11.26
C LEU A 617 19.44 -1.80 -10.69
N ALA A 618 19.49 -3.09 -10.33
CA ALA A 618 20.71 -3.73 -9.89
C ALA A 618 21.83 -3.61 -10.95
N PRO A 619 23.07 -3.34 -10.54
CA PRO A 619 24.19 -3.14 -11.46
C PRO A 619 24.41 -4.29 -12.46
N ALA A 620 24.24 -5.55 -12.04
CA ALA A 620 24.35 -6.71 -12.92
C ALA A 620 23.25 -6.72 -13.98
N GLN A 621 22.03 -6.29 -13.65
CA GLN A 621 20.91 -6.20 -14.57
C GLN A 621 21.14 -5.09 -15.62
N GLU A 622 21.69 -3.93 -15.23
CA GLU A 622 22.07 -2.89 -16.17
C GLU A 622 23.18 -3.35 -17.13
N ALA A 623 24.19 -4.04 -16.61
CA ALA A 623 25.27 -4.58 -17.41
C ALA A 623 24.75 -5.61 -18.42
N LEU A 624 23.85 -6.49 -18.01
CA LEU A 624 23.17 -7.45 -18.87
C LEU A 624 22.43 -6.76 -20.03
N VAL A 625 21.59 -5.76 -19.73
CA VAL A 625 20.84 -5.02 -20.76
C VAL A 625 21.79 -4.38 -21.77
N LYS A 626 22.90 -3.75 -21.33
CA LYS A 626 23.90 -3.12 -22.18
C LYS A 626 24.58 -4.15 -23.10
N ALA A 627 24.95 -5.31 -22.57
CA ALA A 627 25.63 -6.38 -23.35
C ALA A 627 24.67 -7.00 -24.38
N VAL A 628 23.43 -7.32 -23.97
CA VAL A 628 22.41 -7.85 -24.88
C VAL A 628 22.09 -6.85 -26.00
N ARG A 629 21.96 -5.57 -25.67
CA ARG A 629 21.70 -4.51 -26.65
C ARG A 629 22.83 -4.37 -27.66
N ALA A 630 24.06 -4.52 -27.21
CA ALA A 630 25.22 -4.52 -28.10
C ALA A 630 25.24 -5.74 -29.05
N ALA A 631 24.80 -6.90 -28.57
CA ALA A 631 24.74 -8.14 -29.34
C ALA A 631 23.56 -8.20 -30.32
N ASN A 632 22.41 -7.61 -29.94
CA ASN A 632 21.18 -7.56 -30.73
C ASN A 632 20.54 -6.17 -30.71
N PRO A 633 20.63 -5.39 -31.80
CA PRO A 633 20.05 -4.05 -31.90
C PRO A 633 18.52 -3.99 -31.76
N LYS A 634 17.81 -5.11 -31.92
CA LYS A 634 16.35 -5.19 -31.76
C LYS A 634 15.98 -5.67 -30.35
N THR A 635 16.56 -5.06 -29.34
CA THR A 635 16.31 -5.38 -27.93
C THR A 635 15.08 -4.64 -27.45
N VAL A 636 14.18 -5.37 -26.83
CA VAL A 636 13.05 -4.85 -26.02
C VAL A 636 13.37 -5.11 -24.57
N VAL A 637 13.27 -4.11 -23.72
CA VAL A 637 13.44 -4.26 -22.28
C VAL A 637 12.08 -4.18 -21.61
N ILE A 638 11.81 -5.12 -20.71
CA ILE A 638 10.66 -5.14 -19.83
C ILE A 638 11.20 -4.94 -18.41
N VAL A 639 10.69 -3.93 -17.72
CA VAL A 639 10.95 -3.69 -16.30
C VAL A 639 9.74 -4.18 -15.51
N GLU A 640 9.88 -5.32 -14.85
CA GLU A 640 8.88 -5.89 -13.95
C GLU A 640 9.22 -5.47 -12.52
N ASN A 641 8.42 -4.55 -11.96
CA ASN A 641 8.79 -3.86 -10.73
C ASN A 641 7.57 -3.22 -10.06
N SER A 642 7.52 -3.23 -8.75
CA SER A 642 6.46 -2.63 -7.92
C SER A 642 6.61 -1.12 -7.71
N TYR A 643 7.60 -0.46 -8.31
CA TYR A 643 8.03 0.90 -7.96
C TYR A 643 8.46 1.73 -9.16
N PRO A 644 8.41 3.06 -9.10
CA PRO A 644 9.22 3.92 -9.95
C PRO A 644 10.71 3.58 -9.84
N THR A 645 11.40 3.53 -10.97
CA THR A 645 12.81 3.14 -11.05
C THR A 645 13.61 4.17 -11.82
N THR A 646 14.76 4.56 -11.30
CA THR A 646 15.74 5.34 -12.06
C THR A 646 16.44 4.41 -13.06
N LEU A 647 16.36 4.74 -14.35
CA LEU A 647 16.83 3.86 -15.42
C LEU A 647 18.22 4.22 -15.95
N GLY A 648 18.88 5.20 -15.34
CA GLY A 648 20.20 5.65 -15.76
C GLY A 648 20.27 5.94 -17.27
N SER A 649 21.24 5.35 -17.96
CA SER A 649 21.38 5.46 -19.41
C SER A 649 20.42 4.56 -20.20
N LEU A 650 19.83 3.56 -19.60
CA LEU A 650 18.99 2.58 -20.30
C LEU A 650 17.82 3.23 -21.05
N GLN A 651 17.23 4.28 -20.46
CA GLN A 651 16.15 5.02 -21.11
C GLN A 651 16.58 5.58 -22.48
N GLN A 652 17.85 5.95 -22.64
CA GLN A 652 18.39 6.47 -23.90
C GLN A 652 18.85 5.34 -24.82
N ASP A 653 19.47 4.31 -24.28
CA ASP A 653 20.21 3.28 -25.01
C ASP A 653 19.31 2.24 -25.66
N VAL A 654 18.15 1.89 -25.07
CA VAL A 654 17.28 0.84 -25.60
C VAL A 654 16.21 1.39 -26.54
N PRO A 655 15.86 0.68 -27.63
CA PRO A 655 14.88 1.17 -28.60
C PRO A 655 13.43 1.01 -28.13
N ALA A 656 13.12 0.05 -27.26
CA ALA A 656 11.79 -0.15 -26.69
C ALA A 656 11.87 -0.54 -25.21
N LEU A 657 10.95 0.02 -24.43
CA LEU A 657 10.86 -0.18 -22.98
C LEU A 657 9.41 -0.28 -22.57
N LEU A 658 9.07 -1.38 -21.89
CA LEU A 658 7.79 -1.57 -21.19
C LEU A 658 8.06 -1.63 -19.68
N TRP A 659 7.08 -1.17 -18.92
CA TRP A 659 6.97 -1.44 -17.49
C TRP A 659 5.73 -2.29 -17.22
N THR A 660 5.84 -3.20 -16.27
CA THR A 660 4.72 -3.93 -15.66
C THR A 660 4.99 -4.10 -14.17
N SER A 661 3.94 -4.18 -13.36
CA SER A 661 4.08 -4.71 -12.01
C SER A 661 4.31 -6.23 -12.04
N HIS A 662 4.50 -6.87 -10.89
CA HIS A 662 4.30 -8.31 -10.79
C HIS A 662 2.82 -8.57 -11.06
N ALA A 663 2.53 -9.14 -12.24
CA ALA A 663 1.19 -9.11 -12.82
C ALA A 663 0.42 -10.44 -12.68
N GLY A 664 0.84 -11.29 -11.74
CA GLY A 664 0.16 -12.54 -11.43
C GLY A 664 0.36 -13.65 -12.47
N GLN A 665 -0.53 -14.63 -12.44
CA GLN A 665 -0.39 -15.90 -13.20
C GLN A 665 -0.37 -15.75 -14.72
N GLU A 666 -0.92 -14.66 -15.27
CA GLU A 666 -1.08 -14.42 -16.71
C GLU A 666 -0.03 -13.44 -17.29
N THR A 667 0.99 -13.07 -16.53
CA THR A 667 2.03 -12.10 -16.93
C THR A 667 2.60 -12.40 -18.31
N GLY A 668 3.03 -13.62 -18.58
CA GLY A 668 3.67 -13.99 -19.84
C GLY A 668 2.72 -13.91 -21.04
N ASN A 669 1.46 -14.31 -20.86
CA ASN A 669 0.46 -14.20 -21.93
C ASN A 669 0.16 -12.73 -22.27
N ALA A 670 -0.02 -11.89 -21.25
CA ALA A 670 -0.25 -10.46 -21.41
C ALA A 670 0.90 -9.77 -22.14
N LEU A 671 2.15 -10.05 -21.72
CA LEU A 671 3.34 -9.52 -22.37
C LEU A 671 3.46 -9.99 -23.83
N ALA A 672 3.17 -11.26 -24.12
CA ALA A 672 3.22 -11.78 -25.48
C ALA A 672 2.17 -11.09 -26.40
N ASP A 673 0.95 -10.84 -25.91
CA ASP A 673 -0.07 -10.11 -26.65
C ASP A 673 0.36 -8.68 -26.97
N LEU A 674 0.98 -8.01 -26.03
CA LEU A 674 1.53 -6.67 -26.23
C LEU A 674 2.70 -6.67 -27.20
N LEU A 675 3.69 -7.54 -26.99
CA LEU A 675 4.89 -7.60 -27.83
C LEU A 675 4.59 -7.87 -29.30
N TYR A 676 3.59 -8.70 -29.60
CA TYR A 676 3.19 -9.02 -30.98
C TYR A 676 2.02 -8.18 -31.50
N GLY A 677 1.48 -7.28 -30.69
CA GLY A 677 0.47 -6.31 -31.07
C GLY A 677 -0.92 -6.91 -31.30
N ASP A 678 -1.25 -8.01 -30.63
CA ASP A 678 -2.65 -8.50 -30.53
C ASP A 678 -3.42 -7.63 -29.55
N ALA A 679 -2.72 -7.08 -28.54
CA ALA A 679 -3.18 -5.98 -27.73
C ALA A 679 -2.36 -4.70 -28.00
N ASN A 680 -2.96 -3.56 -27.78
CA ASN A 680 -2.30 -2.26 -27.88
C ASN A 680 -2.10 -1.67 -26.48
N PRO A 681 -0.86 -1.33 -26.08
CA PRO A 681 -0.62 -0.75 -24.76
C PRO A 681 -1.52 0.46 -24.48
N SER A 682 -2.17 0.45 -23.34
CA SER A 682 -3.06 1.51 -22.89
C SER A 682 -2.78 1.98 -21.47
N GLY A 683 -1.93 1.27 -20.73
CA GLY A 683 -1.56 1.60 -19.37
C GLY A 683 -0.91 2.97 -19.22
N ARG A 684 -1.11 3.59 -18.05
CA ARG A 684 -0.56 4.90 -17.70
C ARG A 684 0.06 4.83 -16.31
N LEU A 685 1.23 5.45 -16.15
CA LEU A 685 1.89 5.55 -14.84
C LEU A 685 1.01 6.31 -13.83
N THR A 686 0.99 5.81 -12.62
CA THR A 686 0.18 6.37 -11.52
C THR A 686 1.00 7.21 -10.54
N GLN A 687 2.30 7.32 -10.81
CA GLN A 687 3.28 8.09 -10.02
C GLN A 687 4.21 8.87 -10.93
N THR A 688 4.78 9.91 -10.37
CA THR A 688 5.94 10.62 -10.95
C THR A 688 7.18 9.75 -10.83
N TRP A 689 7.85 9.46 -11.95
CA TRP A 689 9.14 8.80 -11.97
C TRP A 689 10.24 9.86 -11.94
N TYR A 690 10.91 10.00 -10.83
CA TYR A 690 12.01 10.95 -10.65
C TYR A 690 13.27 10.49 -11.39
N ARG A 691 14.15 11.42 -11.76
CA ARG A 691 15.40 11.08 -12.47
C ARG A 691 16.45 10.53 -11.55
N ALA A 692 16.50 11.02 -10.33
CA ALA A 692 17.44 10.64 -9.32
C ALA A 692 16.82 10.73 -7.93
N GLU A 693 17.37 10.02 -6.97
CA GLU A 693 16.96 10.08 -5.58
C GLU A 693 17.14 11.49 -4.97
N SER A 694 18.15 12.24 -5.46
CA SER A 694 18.38 13.64 -5.07
C SER A 694 17.24 14.60 -5.41
N ASP A 695 16.30 14.20 -6.25
CA ASP A 695 15.08 14.97 -6.54
C ASP A 695 14.04 14.87 -5.41
N LEU A 696 14.25 13.96 -4.46
CA LEU A 696 13.33 13.67 -3.36
C LEU A 696 13.85 14.23 -2.03
N PRO A 697 13.00 14.87 -1.23
CA PRO A 697 13.31 15.20 0.17
C PRO A 697 13.32 13.95 1.05
N SER A 698 13.43 14.11 2.37
CA SER A 698 13.32 13.00 3.32
C SER A 698 12.00 12.25 3.14
N ILE A 699 11.99 10.92 3.18
CA ILE A 699 10.75 10.11 3.16
C ILE A 699 9.82 10.47 4.33
N LEU A 700 10.37 10.95 5.44
CA LEU A 700 9.63 11.39 6.64
C LEU A 700 9.03 12.80 6.52
N ASP A 701 9.26 13.51 5.41
CA ASP A 701 8.61 14.79 5.15
C ASP A 701 7.25 14.54 4.48
N TYR A 702 6.18 14.72 5.24
CA TYR A 702 4.80 14.51 4.79
C TYR A 702 4.16 15.75 4.17
N ASP A 703 4.76 16.95 4.29
CA ASP A 703 4.23 18.17 3.68
C ASP A 703 4.59 18.27 2.19
N ILE A 704 3.80 17.61 1.35
CA ILE A 704 3.99 17.63 -0.12
C ILE A 704 3.93 19.05 -0.70
N ILE A 705 3.22 19.96 -0.04
CA ILE A 705 3.07 21.35 -0.50
C ILE A 705 4.38 22.11 -0.27
N LYS A 706 4.99 21.99 0.92
CA LYS A 706 6.25 22.66 1.25
C LYS A 706 7.42 22.05 0.49
N SER A 707 7.48 20.74 0.45
CA SER A 707 8.60 19.97 -0.11
C SER A 707 8.55 19.81 -1.64
N ASP A 708 7.56 20.39 -2.32
CA ASP A 708 7.41 20.35 -3.77
C ASP A 708 7.37 18.91 -4.34
N ARG A 709 6.60 18.00 -3.70
CA ARG A 709 6.46 16.59 -4.11
C ARG A 709 5.32 16.35 -5.07
N THR A 710 5.32 15.19 -5.67
CA THR A 710 4.35 14.66 -6.62
C THR A 710 4.21 15.55 -7.88
N TYR A 711 3.50 15.08 -8.89
CA TYR A 711 3.26 15.89 -10.08
C TYR A 711 2.54 17.21 -9.77
N GLN A 712 1.86 17.28 -8.62
CA GLN A 712 1.12 18.47 -8.20
C GLN A 712 2.04 19.65 -7.89
N TYR A 713 3.19 19.40 -7.25
CA TYR A 713 4.07 20.49 -6.79
C TYR A 713 5.50 20.40 -7.30
N PHE A 714 5.94 19.26 -7.86
CA PHE A 714 7.31 19.06 -8.34
C PHE A 714 7.63 19.96 -9.52
N LYS A 715 8.60 20.84 -9.33
CA LYS A 715 9.02 21.85 -10.33
C LYS A 715 10.11 21.33 -11.27
N GLY A 716 10.70 20.19 -10.98
CA GLY A 716 11.75 19.57 -11.80
C GLY A 716 11.20 18.92 -13.05
N SER A 717 12.08 18.26 -13.80
CA SER A 717 11.73 17.47 -14.98
C SER A 717 11.79 15.98 -14.61
N PRO A 718 10.68 15.28 -14.47
CA PRO A 718 10.71 13.86 -14.12
C PRO A 718 11.31 13.03 -15.27
N LEU A 719 11.69 11.79 -14.98
CA LEU A 719 12.05 10.80 -15.98
C LEU A 719 10.83 10.45 -16.84
N TYR A 720 9.71 10.15 -16.16
CA TYR A 720 8.37 10.04 -16.74
C TYR A 720 7.35 10.77 -15.87
N PRO A 721 6.48 11.59 -16.48
CA PRO A 721 5.46 12.31 -15.71
C PRO A 721 4.30 11.40 -15.30
N PHE A 722 3.58 11.78 -14.27
CA PHE A 722 2.29 11.20 -13.89
C PHE A 722 1.33 11.11 -15.08
N GLY A 723 0.65 10.00 -15.23
CA GLY A 723 -0.29 9.73 -16.33
C GLY A 723 0.37 9.34 -17.66
N TYR A 724 1.72 9.19 -17.71
CA TYR A 724 2.44 8.87 -18.93
C TYR A 724 2.27 7.42 -19.39
N GLY A 725 2.15 7.23 -20.68
CA GLY A 725 2.18 5.94 -21.35
C GLY A 725 1.97 6.12 -22.87
N LEU A 726 2.68 5.31 -23.67
CA LEU A 726 2.59 5.33 -25.12
C LEU A 726 1.61 4.27 -25.65
N SER A 727 1.29 4.38 -26.93
CA SER A 727 0.42 3.45 -27.65
C SER A 727 1.03 3.11 -29.00
N TYR A 728 0.65 1.98 -29.60
CA TYR A 728 0.99 1.65 -30.99
C TYR A 728 0.15 2.42 -32.02
N THR A 729 -0.78 3.23 -31.56
CA THR A 729 -1.56 4.15 -32.38
C THR A 729 -1.37 5.59 -31.90
N SER A 730 -1.99 6.55 -32.56
CA SER A 730 -1.90 7.96 -32.18
C SER A 730 -3.28 8.58 -32.07
N PHE A 731 -3.42 9.51 -31.15
CA PHE A 731 -4.68 10.17 -30.87
C PHE A 731 -4.56 11.68 -31.05
N ARG A 732 -5.56 12.27 -31.67
CA ARG A 732 -5.67 13.73 -31.83
C ARG A 732 -6.84 14.23 -31.03
N TYR A 733 -6.60 15.26 -30.26
CA TYR A 733 -7.61 15.94 -29.48
C TYR A 733 -8.14 17.16 -30.24
N GLY A 734 -9.45 17.35 -30.22
CA GLY A 734 -10.12 18.53 -30.73
C GLY A 734 -10.14 19.67 -29.71
N SER A 735 -10.91 20.72 -30.03
CA SER A 735 -11.10 21.83 -29.11
C SER A 735 -11.91 21.41 -27.89
N LEU A 736 -11.45 21.85 -26.72
CA LEU A 736 -12.11 21.70 -25.44
C LEU A 736 -13.31 22.65 -25.37
N LYS A 737 -14.49 22.13 -24.98
CA LYS A 737 -15.72 22.92 -24.88
C LYS A 737 -16.33 22.72 -23.50
N PRO A 738 -16.78 23.82 -22.85
CA PRO A 738 -17.56 23.72 -21.64
C PRO A 738 -18.95 23.15 -21.94
N VAL A 739 -19.43 22.29 -21.05
CA VAL A 739 -20.78 21.69 -21.04
C VAL A 739 -21.35 21.72 -19.62
N PRO A 740 -22.65 21.54 -19.40
CA PRO A 740 -23.17 21.43 -18.07
C PRO A 740 -22.50 20.30 -17.29
N GLY A 741 -21.89 20.65 -16.13
CA GLY A 741 -21.20 19.69 -15.25
C GLY A 741 -19.79 19.31 -15.68
N GLY A 742 -19.13 20.09 -16.59
CA GLY A 742 -17.75 19.82 -16.95
C GLY A 742 -17.36 20.26 -18.35
N TYR A 743 -16.60 19.43 -19.03
CA TYR A 743 -16.05 19.72 -20.36
C TYR A 743 -16.20 18.55 -21.30
N GLU A 744 -16.24 18.84 -22.60
CA GLU A 744 -16.16 17.81 -23.64
C GLU A 744 -14.98 18.08 -24.59
N VAL A 745 -14.34 17.01 -25.01
CA VAL A 745 -13.28 17.03 -26.03
C VAL A 745 -13.51 15.89 -27.03
N LYS A 746 -13.30 16.14 -28.32
CA LYS A 746 -13.31 15.08 -29.34
C LYS A 746 -11.94 14.45 -29.41
N VAL A 747 -11.88 13.11 -29.28
CA VAL A 747 -10.67 12.34 -29.45
C VAL A 747 -10.82 11.46 -30.68
N THR A 748 -9.83 11.52 -31.58
CA THR A 748 -9.80 10.77 -32.83
C THR A 748 -8.58 9.88 -32.85
N ASN A 749 -8.76 8.59 -33.10
CA ASN A 749 -7.64 7.70 -33.41
C ASN A 749 -7.15 7.96 -34.83
N THR A 750 -5.95 8.54 -34.96
CA THR A 750 -5.35 8.89 -36.26
C THR A 750 -4.39 7.85 -36.79
N GLY A 751 -4.12 6.78 -36.05
CA GLY A 751 -3.25 5.69 -36.48
C GLY A 751 -4.01 4.53 -37.15
N ALA A 752 -3.29 3.46 -37.41
CA ALA A 752 -3.79 2.30 -38.18
C ALA A 752 -4.29 1.14 -37.30
N ARG A 753 -4.22 1.26 -35.98
CA ARG A 753 -4.61 0.22 -35.01
C ARG A 753 -5.70 0.71 -34.08
N SER A 754 -6.58 -0.16 -33.63
CA SER A 754 -7.46 0.11 -32.51
C SER A 754 -6.62 0.30 -31.23
N GLY A 755 -7.06 1.18 -30.34
CA GLY A 755 -6.39 1.42 -29.07
C GLY A 755 -7.26 2.22 -28.11
N ALA A 756 -6.92 2.18 -26.84
CA ALA A 756 -7.52 3.00 -25.81
C ALA A 756 -6.63 4.19 -25.47
N GLU A 757 -7.27 5.33 -25.18
CA GLU A 757 -6.66 6.55 -24.70
C GLU A 757 -7.24 6.87 -23.34
N VAL A 758 -6.39 7.34 -22.40
CA VAL A 758 -6.82 7.89 -21.11
C VAL A 758 -6.79 9.42 -21.22
N VAL A 759 -7.95 10.00 -21.27
CA VAL A 759 -8.12 11.45 -21.38
C VAL A 759 -8.18 12.03 -19.98
N GLN A 760 -7.20 12.86 -19.63
CA GLN A 760 -6.99 13.39 -18.28
C GLN A 760 -7.30 14.88 -18.26
N LEU A 761 -8.12 15.33 -17.30
CA LEU A 761 -8.46 16.74 -17.10
C LEU A 761 -7.79 17.23 -15.82
N TYR A 762 -7.07 18.33 -15.95
CA TYR A 762 -6.39 18.99 -14.85
C TYR A 762 -6.87 20.43 -14.70
N ALA A 763 -6.88 20.93 -13.46
CA ALA A 763 -7.10 22.33 -13.14
C ALA A 763 -5.87 22.98 -12.50
N HIS A 764 -5.73 24.29 -12.69
CA HIS A 764 -4.73 25.12 -12.01
C HIS A 764 -5.27 26.50 -11.75
N GLN A 765 -5.29 26.94 -10.50
CA GLN A 765 -5.64 28.30 -10.12
C GLN A 765 -4.46 29.24 -10.34
N ARG A 766 -4.60 30.23 -11.24
CA ARG A 766 -3.48 31.12 -11.61
C ARG A 766 -2.99 32.01 -10.49
N VAL A 767 -3.89 32.47 -9.66
CA VAL A 767 -3.61 33.43 -8.58
C VAL A 767 -4.42 33.02 -7.36
N SER A 768 -3.74 32.75 -6.27
CA SER A 768 -4.32 32.52 -4.94
C SER A 768 -3.38 33.09 -3.89
N ARG A 769 -3.90 33.38 -2.70
CA ARG A 769 -3.08 33.67 -1.53
C ARG A 769 -2.27 32.45 -1.12
N ASP A 770 -2.87 31.28 -1.23
CA ASP A 770 -2.30 30.02 -0.82
C ASP A 770 -1.57 29.33 -1.98
N LYS A 771 -0.46 28.64 -1.72
CA LYS A 771 0.27 27.89 -2.73
C LYS A 771 -0.65 26.83 -3.33
N GLN A 772 -0.84 26.87 -4.63
CA GLN A 772 -1.72 25.98 -5.38
C GLN A 772 -0.91 24.93 -6.15
N PRO A 773 -1.48 23.74 -6.43
CA PRO A 773 -0.88 22.75 -7.30
C PRO A 773 -0.53 23.34 -8.68
N LEU A 774 0.58 22.92 -9.26
CA LEU A 774 0.93 23.24 -10.67
C LEU A 774 -0.12 22.67 -11.62
N LYS A 775 -0.67 21.52 -11.26
CA LYS A 775 -1.80 20.84 -11.91
C LYS A 775 -2.41 19.90 -10.88
N GLN A 776 -3.73 19.83 -10.86
CA GLN A 776 -4.48 18.86 -10.05
C GLN A 776 -5.38 18.07 -10.98
N LEU A 777 -5.32 16.76 -10.93
CA LEU A 777 -6.24 15.88 -11.67
C LEU A 777 -7.64 16.04 -11.06
N GLU A 778 -8.60 16.35 -11.91
CA GLU A 778 -10.01 16.56 -11.51
C GLU A 778 -10.94 15.51 -12.09
N SER A 779 -10.52 14.87 -13.19
CA SER A 779 -11.31 13.86 -13.85
C SER A 779 -10.49 13.15 -14.92
N PHE A 780 -10.83 11.91 -15.20
CA PHE A 780 -10.25 11.15 -16.31
C PHE A 780 -11.29 10.23 -16.95
N GLN A 781 -11.04 9.83 -18.20
CA GLN A 781 -11.86 8.84 -18.86
C GLN A 781 -11.04 8.03 -19.86
N ARG A 782 -11.08 6.71 -19.72
CA ARG A 782 -10.53 5.78 -20.70
C ARG A 782 -11.53 5.58 -21.86
N VAL A 783 -11.04 5.68 -23.10
CA VAL A 783 -11.88 5.57 -24.30
C VAL A 783 -11.22 4.69 -25.37
N SER A 784 -11.87 3.62 -25.78
CA SER A 784 -11.42 2.74 -26.87
C SER A 784 -11.91 3.25 -28.22
N LEU A 785 -11.00 3.33 -29.22
CA LEU A 785 -11.23 3.90 -30.54
C LEU A 785 -10.63 3.00 -31.63
N LYS A 786 -11.44 2.74 -32.66
CA LYS A 786 -10.98 2.09 -33.90
C LYS A 786 -10.17 3.09 -34.76
N PRO A 787 -9.37 2.63 -35.73
CA PRO A 787 -8.71 3.52 -36.70
C PRO A 787 -9.72 4.47 -37.36
N GLY A 788 -9.40 5.76 -37.34
CA GLY A 788 -10.24 6.83 -37.90
C GLY A 788 -11.48 7.19 -37.06
N GLU A 789 -11.79 6.43 -36.01
CA GLU A 789 -12.95 6.70 -35.15
C GLU A 789 -12.72 7.96 -34.30
N THR A 790 -13.80 8.73 -34.16
CA THR A 790 -13.85 9.89 -33.25
C THR A 790 -14.95 9.70 -32.24
N LYS A 791 -14.62 9.85 -30.95
CA LYS A 791 -15.60 9.91 -29.87
C LYS A 791 -15.54 11.25 -29.15
N THR A 792 -16.68 11.70 -28.63
CA THR A 792 -16.74 12.83 -27.71
C THR A 792 -16.58 12.28 -26.28
N VAL A 793 -15.53 12.70 -25.62
CA VAL A 793 -15.24 12.38 -24.22
C VAL A 793 -15.77 13.51 -23.35
N LYS A 794 -16.54 13.16 -22.34
CA LYS A 794 -17.06 14.09 -21.34
C LYS A 794 -16.28 13.93 -20.05
N LEU A 795 -15.71 15.00 -19.56
CA LEU A 795 -14.93 15.04 -18.31
C LEU A 795 -15.71 15.86 -17.30
N LYS A 796 -16.01 15.28 -16.16
CA LYS A 796 -16.73 15.95 -15.08
C LYS A 796 -15.83 17.02 -14.45
N LEU A 797 -16.39 18.16 -14.14
CA LEU A 797 -15.77 19.20 -13.32
C LEU A 797 -16.85 20.15 -12.85
N ALA A 798 -17.23 20.04 -11.61
CA ALA A 798 -18.14 20.98 -10.98
C ALA A 798 -17.35 22.10 -10.28
N LYS A 799 -17.97 23.23 -10.08
CA LYS A 799 -17.34 24.36 -9.39
C LYS A 799 -16.80 23.97 -8.00
N LYS A 800 -17.51 23.10 -7.27
CA LYS A 800 -17.11 22.64 -5.94
C LYS A 800 -15.80 21.87 -5.93
N ASP A 801 -15.47 21.19 -7.05
CA ASP A 801 -14.28 20.37 -7.17
C ASP A 801 -13.00 21.23 -7.20
N LEU A 802 -13.11 22.52 -7.54
CA LEU A 802 -12.03 23.51 -7.47
C LEU A 802 -11.78 24.09 -6.07
N ALA A 803 -12.37 23.51 -5.03
CA ALA A 803 -12.19 23.99 -3.68
C ALA A 803 -10.82 23.56 -3.11
N HIS A 804 -10.22 24.43 -2.30
CA HIS A 804 -9.08 24.12 -1.45
C HIS A 804 -9.40 24.47 0.01
N TRP A 805 -8.62 23.93 0.94
CA TRP A 805 -8.85 24.14 2.37
C TRP A 805 -8.33 25.52 2.83
N ASP A 806 -9.22 26.39 3.21
CA ASP A 806 -8.87 27.69 3.79
C ASP A 806 -8.58 27.55 5.29
N VAL A 807 -7.31 27.51 5.64
CA VAL A 807 -6.83 27.39 7.03
C VAL A 807 -7.23 28.58 7.92
N THR A 808 -7.61 29.73 7.35
CA THR A 808 -8.05 30.87 8.16
C THR A 808 -9.44 30.71 8.71
N ARG A 809 -10.28 29.95 8.01
CA ARG A 809 -11.69 29.73 8.38
C ARG A 809 -12.03 28.27 8.63
N SER A 810 -11.06 27.36 8.50
CA SER A 810 -11.20 25.90 8.63
C SER A 810 -12.39 25.38 7.80
N LYS A 811 -12.37 25.67 6.49
CA LYS A 811 -13.42 25.23 5.56
C LYS A 811 -12.92 25.10 4.14
N TRP A 812 -13.55 24.23 3.40
CA TRP A 812 -13.40 24.13 1.96
C TRP A 812 -13.92 25.41 1.27
N THR A 813 -13.13 25.99 0.38
CA THR A 813 -13.41 27.28 -0.27
C THR A 813 -13.08 27.21 -1.74
N VAL A 814 -14.06 27.56 -2.58
CA VAL A 814 -13.83 27.85 -3.99
C VAL A 814 -13.50 29.34 -4.12
N GLU A 815 -12.26 29.65 -4.43
CA GLU A 815 -11.79 31.03 -4.54
C GLU A 815 -12.18 31.66 -5.90
N SER A 816 -12.55 32.92 -5.89
CA SER A 816 -12.80 33.69 -7.13
C SER A 816 -11.49 33.86 -7.89
N GLY A 817 -11.49 33.60 -9.20
CA GLY A 817 -10.27 33.75 -9.98
C GLY A 817 -10.34 33.08 -11.35
N THR A 818 -9.21 33.11 -12.04
CA THR A 818 -9.03 32.46 -13.33
C THR A 818 -8.35 31.09 -13.08
N TYR A 819 -9.00 30.06 -13.57
CA TYR A 819 -8.46 28.70 -13.55
C TYR A 819 -8.10 28.27 -14.97
N ASP A 820 -6.91 27.70 -15.14
CA ASP A 820 -6.56 26.96 -16.35
C ASP A 820 -7.19 25.58 -16.28
N ILE A 821 -7.90 25.21 -17.36
CA ILE A 821 -8.47 23.87 -17.55
C ILE A 821 -7.68 23.21 -18.67
N LEU A 822 -7.00 22.14 -18.33
CA LEU A 822 -6.00 21.48 -19.15
C LEU A 822 -6.44 20.06 -19.42
N VAL A 823 -6.46 19.64 -20.68
CA VAL A 823 -6.79 18.25 -21.04
C VAL A 823 -5.65 17.64 -21.83
N GLY A 824 -5.19 16.49 -21.42
CA GLY A 824 -4.03 15.84 -22.01
C GLY A 824 -4.01 14.33 -21.90
N ALA A 825 -2.92 13.75 -22.38
CA ALA A 825 -2.61 12.32 -22.28
C ALA A 825 -1.70 11.99 -21.08
N SER A 826 -1.19 13.03 -20.40
CA SER A 826 -0.45 12.98 -19.14
C SER A 826 -0.39 14.37 -18.51
N SER A 827 0.11 14.46 -17.30
CA SER A 827 0.34 15.76 -16.63
C SER A 827 1.32 16.69 -17.39
N ALA A 828 2.14 16.15 -18.28
CA ALA A 828 3.09 16.91 -19.10
C ALA A 828 2.65 17.05 -20.58
N ASP A 829 1.83 16.14 -21.11
CA ASP A 829 1.36 16.16 -22.50
C ASP A 829 -0.05 16.76 -22.58
N ILE A 830 -0.13 18.09 -22.46
CA ILE A 830 -1.38 18.84 -22.54
C ILE A 830 -1.71 19.14 -24.00
N ARG A 831 -2.82 18.64 -24.50
CA ARG A 831 -3.27 18.71 -25.92
C ARG A 831 -4.41 19.67 -26.18
N ALA A 832 -5.20 20.00 -25.16
CA ALA A 832 -6.25 21.01 -25.25
C ALA A 832 -6.30 21.83 -23.95
N ARG A 833 -6.62 23.12 -24.08
CA ARG A 833 -6.70 24.01 -22.92
C ARG A 833 -7.76 25.06 -23.09
N THR A 834 -8.32 25.52 -22.00
CA THR A 834 -9.18 26.69 -21.91
C THR A 834 -9.02 27.31 -20.53
N THR A 835 -9.72 28.42 -20.29
CA THR A 835 -9.77 29.04 -18.96
C THR A 835 -11.21 29.09 -18.47
N TRP A 836 -11.37 29.01 -17.18
CA TRP A 836 -12.64 29.19 -16.49
C TRP A 836 -12.52 30.38 -15.54
N GLN A 837 -13.34 31.40 -15.76
CA GLN A 837 -13.47 32.51 -14.81
C GLN A 837 -14.49 32.10 -13.75
N VAL A 838 -13.99 31.72 -12.58
CA VAL A 838 -14.81 31.24 -11.47
C VAL A 838 -15.26 32.41 -10.60
N SER A 839 -16.55 32.47 -10.34
CA SER A 839 -17.12 33.35 -9.31
C SER A 839 -17.27 32.53 -8.02
N GLY A 840 -16.33 32.66 -7.12
CA GLY A 840 -16.27 32.02 -5.84
C GLY A 840 -16.28 33.00 -4.68
N GLU A 841 -15.59 32.66 -3.62
CA GLU A 841 -15.35 33.54 -2.47
C GLU A 841 -14.06 34.33 -2.69
N THR A 842 -13.91 35.47 -2.01
CA THR A 842 -12.62 36.09 -1.77
C THR A 842 -12.18 35.75 -0.38
N ILE A 843 -11.03 35.10 -0.24
CA ILE A 843 -10.47 34.76 1.08
C ILE A 843 -10.06 36.10 1.73
N PRO A 844 -10.65 36.44 2.90
CA PRO A 844 -10.33 37.70 3.56
C PRO A 844 -8.92 37.65 4.17
N ALA A 845 -8.37 38.83 4.44
CA ALA A 845 -7.17 38.94 5.27
C ALA A 845 -7.42 38.28 6.64
N ARG A 846 -6.38 37.67 7.20
CA ARG A 846 -6.45 37.00 8.51
C ARG A 846 -6.80 37.98 9.63
N ASP A 847 -7.83 37.68 10.37
CA ASP A 847 -8.20 38.41 11.59
C ASP A 847 -7.53 37.76 12.82
N LEU A 848 -6.30 38.13 13.08
CA LEU A 848 -5.54 37.60 14.24
C LEU A 848 -6.02 38.18 15.60
N SER A 849 -7.02 39.06 15.61
CA SER A 849 -7.66 39.50 16.87
C SER A 849 -8.51 38.40 17.50
N ARG A 850 -8.91 37.39 16.72
CA ARG A 850 -9.55 36.16 17.18
C ARG A 850 -8.52 35.12 17.59
N THR A 851 -8.96 34.18 18.41
CA THR A 851 -8.13 33.01 18.75
C THR A 851 -7.82 32.22 17.49
N THR A 852 -6.54 32.13 17.17
CA THR A 852 -6.01 31.42 16.00
C THR A 852 -5.28 30.17 16.47
N ARG A 853 -5.54 29.03 15.85
CA ARG A 853 -4.80 27.79 16.07
C ARG A 853 -3.38 27.94 15.52
N ALA A 854 -2.39 27.50 16.27
CA ALA A 854 -0.98 27.64 15.83
C ALA A 854 -0.70 26.77 14.58
N GLU A 855 -1.36 25.63 14.43
CA GLU A 855 -1.25 24.72 13.28
C GLU A 855 -1.78 25.30 11.96
N ASN A 856 -2.55 26.41 12.00
CA ASN A 856 -3.10 27.09 10.82
C ASN A 856 -2.10 28.08 10.20
N PHE A 857 -0.84 27.81 10.28
CA PHE A 857 0.23 28.58 9.61
C PHE A 857 0.24 28.37 8.11
N ASP A 858 0.82 29.32 7.37
CA ASP A 858 1.02 29.19 5.91
C ASP A 858 2.38 28.56 5.58
N ASP A 859 3.40 28.87 6.41
CA ASP A 859 4.76 28.35 6.25
C ASP A 859 5.47 28.28 7.62
N TYR A 860 6.54 27.52 7.74
CA TYR A 860 7.21 27.20 9.01
C TYR A 860 8.66 26.78 8.81
N GLU A 861 9.44 26.82 9.89
CA GLU A 861 10.79 26.25 9.95
C GLU A 861 11.11 25.86 11.39
N GLY A 862 11.81 24.74 11.59
CA GLY A 862 12.28 24.29 12.90
C GLY A 862 11.17 23.92 13.89
N THR A 863 9.99 23.55 13.38
CA THR A 863 8.84 23.11 14.17
C THR A 863 8.28 21.80 13.65
N ARG A 864 7.52 21.11 14.48
CA ARG A 864 6.70 19.96 14.13
C ARG A 864 5.31 20.09 14.72
N LEU A 865 4.37 19.34 14.18
CA LEU A 865 3.03 19.23 14.77
C LEU A 865 3.04 18.18 15.90
N VAL A 866 2.35 18.48 16.98
CA VAL A 866 2.25 17.62 18.17
C VAL A 866 0.82 17.64 18.70
N ASP A 867 0.44 16.62 19.43
CA ASP A 867 -0.86 16.56 20.11
C ASP A 867 -1.02 17.67 21.18
N GLU A 868 -2.15 18.36 21.19
CA GLU A 868 -2.47 19.36 22.23
C GLU A 868 -2.87 18.65 23.52
N SER A 869 -3.65 17.59 23.43
CA SER A 869 -3.95 16.65 24.53
C SER A 869 -3.99 15.23 23.97
N LYS A 870 -4.07 14.24 24.85
CA LYS A 870 -4.20 12.85 24.41
C LYS A 870 -5.52 12.58 23.70
N GLU A 871 -6.56 13.33 24.06
CA GLU A 871 -7.91 13.14 23.54
C GLU A 871 -8.13 13.86 22.22
N ARG A 872 -7.63 15.10 22.07
CA ARG A 872 -7.91 15.91 20.87
C ARG A 872 -6.96 17.09 20.70
N GLY A 873 -7.03 17.68 19.51
CA GLY A 873 -6.36 18.92 19.14
C GLY A 873 -4.89 18.72 18.75
N THR A 874 -4.37 19.66 17.98
CA THR A 874 -2.98 19.72 17.52
C THR A 874 -2.35 21.01 17.99
N ALA A 875 -1.09 20.98 18.36
CA ALA A 875 -0.26 22.13 18.71
C ALA A 875 1.03 22.11 17.88
N VAL A 876 1.79 23.18 17.94
CA VAL A 876 3.09 23.28 17.29
C VAL A 876 4.19 23.17 18.33
N GLY A 877 5.09 22.18 18.17
CA GLY A 877 6.25 21.96 19.00
C GLY A 877 7.52 22.52 18.35
N VAL A 878 8.38 23.12 19.14
CA VAL A 878 9.68 23.68 18.71
C VAL A 878 10.73 22.58 18.70
N THR A 879 11.41 22.39 17.57
CA THR A 879 12.50 21.41 17.41
C THR A 879 13.89 22.04 17.29
N ALA A 880 13.95 23.36 17.07
CA ALA A 880 15.21 24.10 16.97
C ALA A 880 15.02 25.54 17.44
N ASP A 881 16.06 26.13 18.06
CA ASP A 881 16.05 27.54 18.44
C ASP A 881 15.93 28.46 17.22
N GLY A 882 15.06 29.47 17.31
CA GLY A 882 14.76 30.36 16.19
C GLY A 882 13.79 29.82 15.17
N ALA A 883 13.12 28.71 15.50
CA ALA A 883 11.98 28.21 14.73
C ALA A 883 10.94 29.28 14.52
N TRP A 884 10.21 29.21 13.43
CA TRP A 884 9.19 30.20 13.14
C TRP A 884 7.95 29.63 12.43
N LEU A 885 6.81 30.31 12.67
CA LEU A 885 5.55 30.09 11.96
C LEU A 885 5.17 31.37 11.25
N LYS A 886 4.71 31.27 10.00
CA LYS A 886 4.21 32.38 9.20
C LYS A 886 2.68 32.37 9.17
N PHE A 887 2.09 33.54 9.42
CA PHE A 887 0.68 33.85 9.22
C PHE A 887 0.57 35.00 8.23
N GLY A 888 0.39 34.66 6.96
CA GLY A 888 0.41 35.58 5.84
C GLY A 888 -0.85 36.44 5.81
N ASP A 889 -0.73 37.65 5.22
CA ASP A 889 -1.86 38.51 4.93
C ASP A 889 -2.72 38.85 6.18
N ALA A 890 -2.08 39.09 7.32
CA ALA A 890 -2.76 39.38 8.56
C ALA A 890 -3.23 40.85 8.62
N GLN A 891 -4.48 41.10 9.00
CA GLN A 891 -5.05 42.43 9.22
C GLN A 891 -4.99 42.77 10.71
N LEU A 892 -4.08 43.70 11.07
CA LEU A 892 -3.92 44.17 12.45
C LEU A 892 -4.69 45.50 12.67
N ALA A 893 -5.58 45.86 11.76
CA ALA A 893 -6.48 47.05 11.81
C ALA A 893 -5.80 48.36 12.27
N SER A 894 -6.33 48.99 13.31
CA SER A 894 -5.79 50.23 13.90
C SER A 894 -4.55 50.03 14.79
N GLY A 895 -4.13 48.79 14.96
CA GLY A 895 -3.00 48.35 15.77
C GLY A 895 -3.39 47.33 16.82
N ALA A 896 -2.56 46.31 16.99
CA ALA A 896 -2.66 45.34 18.09
C ALA A 896 -1.75 45.82 19.23
N ALA A 897 -2.29 45.88 20.46
CA ALA A 897 -1.56 46.35 21.65
C ALA A 897 -1.05 45.18 22.48
N LYS A 898 -1.64 44.00 22.33
CA LYS A 898 -1.32 42.85 23.16
C LYS A 898 -1.29 41.54 22.38
N PHE A 899 -0.26 40.73 22.60
CA PHE A 899 -0.17 39.34 22.21
C PHE A 899 -0.63 38.46 23.38
N THR A 900 -1.38 37.41 23.09
CA THR A 900 -1.77 36.40 24.07
C THR A 900 -1.67 35.04 23.40
N ALA A 901 -1.03 34.07 24.06
CA ALA A 901 -0.89 32.70 23.54
C ALA A 901 -1.12 31.67 24.64
N ARG A 902 -1.47 30.44 24.24
CA ARG A 902 -1.46 29.26 25.11
C ARG A 902 -0.24 28.42 24.79
N ALA A 903 0.65 28.29 25.75
CA ALA A 903 1.90 27.56 25.63
C ALA A 903 2.07 26.50 26.72
N ALA A 904 2.81 25.45 26.44
CA ALA A 904 3.15 24.34 27.36
C ALA A 904 4.57 23.83 27.10
N GLY A 905 5.07 22.94 27.94
CA GLY A 905 6.36 22.28 27.80
C GLY A 905 7.52 23.11 28.31
N SER A 906 8.63 23.12 27.58
CA SER A 906 9.89 23.78 28.00
C SER A 906 9.76 25.29 28.05
N ALA A 907 10.57 25.92 28.93
CA ALA A 907 10.71 27.37 28.99
C ALA A 907 11.28 27.93 27.68
N GLY A 908 10.88 29.17 27.34
CA GLY A 908 11.33 29.77 26.09
C GLY A 908 10.73 31.16 25.86
N THR A 909 10.89 31.67 24.64
CA THR A 909 10.31 32.96 24.25
C THR A 909 9.56 32.87 22.94
N ILE A 910 8.51 33.67 22.79
CA ILE A 910 7.73 33.85 21.59
C ILE A 910 7.87 35.30 21.13
N GLU A 911 8.60 35.54 20.04
CA GLU A 911 8.73 36.85 19.44
C GLU A 911 7.64 37.04 18.35
N VAL A 912 6.92 38.14 18.40
CA VAL A 912 6.02 38.56 17.32
C VAL A 912 6.78 39.46 16.39
N ARG A 913 7.00 39.06 15.15
CA ARG A 913 7.73 39.81 14.12
C ARG A 913 6.86 40.08 12.89
N LEU A 914 7.15 41.16 12.20
CA LEU A 914 6.36 41.64 11.07
C LEU A 914 7.19 41.59 9.77
N GLY A 915 6.59 41.08 8.70
CA GLY A 915 7.14 41.02 7.35
C GLY A 915 8.11 39.86 7.10
N SER A 916 8.95 39.47 8.07
CA SER A 916 9.85 38.31 7.95
C SER A 916 10.23 37.76 9.33
N PRO A 917 10.84 36.56 9.44
CA PRO A 917 11.32 36.02 10.71
C PRO A 917 12.40 36.90 11.38
N THR A 918 13.11 37.69 10.61
CA THR A 918 14.10 38.66 11.07
C THR A 918 13.61 40.10 11.00
N GLY A 919 12.34 40.30 10.65
CA GLY A 919 11.70 41.61 10.47
C GLY A 919 11.49 42.38 11.78
N THR A 920 10.68 43.44 11.70
CA THR A 920 10.41 44.32 12.85
C THR A 920 9.85 43.54 14.03
N LEU A 921 10.55 43.58 15.19
CA LEU A 921 10.09 43.00 16.44
C LEU A 921 8.93 43.85 16.99
N ALA A 922 7.77 43.28 17.11
CA ALA A 922 6.58 43.92 17.67
C ALA A 922 6.44 43.66 19.18
N GLY A 923 6.84 42.52 19.68
CA GLY A 923 6.81 42.17 21.08
C GLY A 923 7.44 40.79 21.37
N THR A 924 7.75 40.55 22.63
CA THR A 924 8.32 39.27 23.11
C THR A 924 7.54 38.80 24.32
N ALA A 925 7.06 37.58 24.31
CA ALA A 925 6.44 36.90 25.44
C ALA A 925 7.42 35.87 26.02
N ASP A 926 7.76 36.00 27.29
CA ASP A 926 8.59 35.03 28.00
C ASP A 926 7.68 33.95 28.61
N PHE A 927 8.06 32.70 28.46
CA PHE A 927 7.38 31.53 28.99
C PHE A 927 8.28 30.74 29.93
N GLY A 928 7.84 30.57 31.19
CA GLY A 928 8.65 29.91 32.26
C GLY A 928 8.70 28.38 32.16
N GLY A 929 7.96 27.78 31.24
CA GLY A 929 7.77 26.32 31.13
C GLY A 929 6.71 25.79 32.08
N THR A 930 6.23 24.59 31.81
CA THR A 930 5.24 23.85 32.62
C THR A 930 5.74 22.46 32.96
N SER A 931 5.16 21.85 33.99
CA SER A 931 5.54 20.51 34.48
C SER A 931 5.13 19.38 33.51
N SER A 932 4.26 19.66 32.53
CA SER A 932 3.78 18.69 31.56
C SER A 932 3.62 19.35 30.19
N PRO A 933 3.89 18.62 29.10
CA PRO A 933 3.64 19.10 27.73
C PRO A 933 2.16 19.32 27.41
N TYR A 934 1.26 18.90 28.30
CA TYR A 934 -0.20 19.08 28.19
C TYR A 934 -0.77 20.15 29.13
N ALA A 935 0.07 20.74 29.99
CA ALA A 935 -0.36 21.77 30.94
C ALA A 935 -0.25 23.17 30.31
N TYR A 936 -1.17 23.52 29.43
CA TYR A 936 -1.13 24.80 28.73
C TYR A 936 -1.49 26.00 29.63
N GLU A 937 -0.59 26.97 29.69
CA GLU A 937 -0.76 28.24 30.39
C GLU A 937 -0.88 29.41 29.40
N THR A 938 -1.44 30.52 29.88
CA THR A 938 -1.55 31.74 29.07
C THR A 938 -0.34 32.63 29.29
N VAL A 939 0.34 32.94 28.16
CA VAL A 939 1.45 33.92 28.14
C VAL A 939 1.02 35.17 27.39
N THR A 940 1.55 36.31 27.75
CA THR A 940 1.21 37.59 27.17
C THR A 940 2.40 38.49 26.94
N ALA A 941 2.35 39.36 25.94
CA ALA A 941 3.28 40.43 25.70
C ALA A 941 2.57 41.69 25.25
N ASP A 942 3.10 42.86 25.63
CA ASP A 942 2.69 44.12 25.05
C ASP A 942 3.31 44.28 23.66
N LEU A 943 2.54 44.78 22.70
CA LEU A 943 3.00 45.00 21.36
C LEU A 943 3.31 46.45 21.08
N SER A 944 4.36 46.71 20.34
CA SER A 944 4.76 48.05 19.89
C SER A 944 3.73 48.62 18.88
N ARG A 945 3.76 49.95 18.69
CA ARG A 945 2.92 50.65 17.72
C ARG A 945 3.18 50.21 16.24
N ALA A 946 4.21 49.41 15.98
CA ALA A 946 4.46 48.83 14.66
C ALA A 946 3.46 47.74 14.29
N ALA A 947 2.79 47.10 15.27
CA ALA A 947 1.81 46.02 15.06
C ALA A 947 0.47 46.58 14.51
N LYS A 948 0.47 47.08 13.27
CA LYS A 948 -0.71 47.70 12.64
C LYS A 948 -0.73 47.46 11.13
N GLY A 949 -1.92 47.63 10.53
CA GLY A 949 -2.11 47.51 9.11
C GLY A 949 -2.22 46.09 8.60
N ARG A 950 -1.92 45.88 7.33
CA ARG A 950 -1.95 44.55 6.68
C ARG A 950 -0.51 44.12 6.41
N THR A 951 -0.12 42.98 6.97
CA THR A 951 1.26 42.48 6.89
C THR A 951 1.32 40.98 7.19
N ASP A 952 2.40 40.34 6.81
CA ASP A 952 2.71 38.98 7.28
C ASP A 952 3.19 39.06 8.74
N VAL A 953 2.67 38.17 9.58
CA VAL A 953 3.06 38.00 10.97
C VAL A 953 3.86 36.71 11.13
N TYR A 954 4.99 36.82 11.79
CA TYR A 954 5.82 35.65 12.13
C TYR A 954 5.87 35.51 13.65
N LEU A 955 5.64 34.30 14.14
CA LEU A 955 5.94 33.91 15.50
C LEU A 955 7.28 33.18 15.51
N VAL A 956 8.32 33.83 16.03
CA VAL A 956 9.65 33.24 16.15
C VAL A 956 9.79 32.66 17.56
N LEU A 957 10.05 31.36 17.61
CA LEU A 957 9.98 30.54 18.79
C LEU A 957 11.40 30.14 19.23
N LYS A 958 11.72 30.29 20.50
CA LYS A 958 12.97 29.89 21.11
C LYS A 958 12.69 29.02 22.32
N GLY A 959 13.46 27.98 22.48
CA GLY A 959 13.31 26.97 23.54
C GLY A 959 12.78 25.65 22.95
N GLU A 960 13.68 24.71 22.69
CA GLU A 960 13.34 23.37 22.22
C GLU A 960 12.38 22.70 23.21
N GLY A 961 11.31 22.08 22.68
CA GLY A 961 10.26 21.47 23.50
C GLY A 961 9.15 22.43 23.96
N LEU A 962 9.22 23.75 23.64
CA LEU A 962 8.10 24.66 23.82
C LEU A 962 6.99 24.26 22.85
N ARG A 963 5.74 24.23 23.31
CA ARG A 963 4.54 23.92 22.54
C ARG A 963 3.61 25.13 22.49
N LEU A 964 3.07 25.44 21.32
CA LEU A 964 2.13 26.53 21.09
C LEU A 964 0.81 25.98 20.53
N ALA A 965 -0.29 26.12 21.25
CA ALA A 965 -1.61 25.63 20.79
C ALA A 965 -2.38 26.73 20.05
N THR A 966 -2.53 27.89 20.67
CA THR A 966 -3.31 29.00 20.12
C THR A 966 -2.68 30.35 20.45
N PHE A 967 -3.02 31.36 19.66
CA PHE A 967 -2.63 32.75 19.94
C PHE A 967 -3.66 33.76 19.43
N ARG A 968 -3.49 35.04 19.81
CA ARG A 968 -4.24 36.19 19.30
C ARG A 968 -3.46 37.48 19.50
N LEU A 969 -3.74 38.46 18.63
CA LEU A 969 -3.19 39.82 18.68
C LEU A 969 -4.33 40.86 18.78
N ARG A 970 -4.42 41.57 19.89
CA ARG A 970 -5.48 42.57 20.15
C ARG A 970 -4.94 43.93 20.52
#